data_53fa530c63d85a05d1bf9b06aecf41b4
#
_entry.id   53fa530c63d85a05d1bf9b06aecf41b4
#
_cell.length_a   1.000
_cell.length_b   1.000
_cell.length_c   1.000
_cell.angle_alpha   90.00
_cell.angle_beta   90.00
_cell.angle_gamma   90.00
#
_symmetry.space_group_name_H-M   'P 1'
#
loop_
_entity.id
_entity.type
_entity.pdbx_description
1 polymer ?
#
loop_
_entity_poly.entity_id
_entity_poly.type
_entity_poly.pdbx_seq_one_letter_code
_entity_poly.pdbx_strand_id
1 'polypeptide(L)'
;MSVPGDVRGRGLSEPPNLNREEEEEEESHEVLLSVLAQHGQLGLCFYDSRDFTLHYMPDTSDNHQLQLLARVVQEVSPHVIITSAKQERCMVQFMQGLGANPDYRPEVVTYPNVDFGLEVSKQRLLSAHLPFLPPAVSERERISYLSSCISFDSPLMLRSVGALLKCLDRRRVGVELEDSSVGVPILQFHTYTLKDVVYVDRDTYSVLQIFKSELHPSVYKLQSGEKEGLSLYAILNHCRCKFGSKLLRQWFLRPTRDLVVLNRRQEVVRFFSCPRNSDSLNTLQASLRNIRNIPTLLRTMSLSHTKVSDWQGLYKTVYSAVCIRDTVRSLPQSIQLFQEISEGFSDDLYYIASLISRVVDFEGSLAENRFTVKPNVDPAIDEKKRRMMGLSDFLTDVARRELEHLDARIPSCCVIYIPLIGFLLSVPRLPSMVEKEDFEMEGLDFMFLSEERLHYRSQRTKELDDLLGDLHCDTKDMETAVMTQLQTTVLERSACLYKVLDLSAELDCLMSLSHASQEYGYTSPTLANHRRITLRQARHPLLELCSPVFVSNSFLSSETRERVKIITGPNSSGKSIYLKQVGLIVFMALIGSDVPAKEAEIGLVDGIFTRMQSRESVSVGLSTFMIDLNQMAHALNHSSGHSLVLIDEFGKGTNTVDGLSLLAASISNWLKRVPAEVPHILLTTNFHSLLQLGLLPSSGLLSLLTLETAVDGDELVFLYQLKEGICRSSYAANVATLAGLPPSLVQRGVEVSELYRTGKTIKRIDRPSTEEQANKCVCVVEKFLCVNLEDQSVDLQRYMKEELLPSGGDLL
;
A
#
# COMPACT_ATOMS: atom_id res chain seq x y z
N MET A 1 21.06 -50.39 25.02
CA MET A 1 21.34 -51.49 24.04
C MET A 1 20.69 -51.11 22.72
N SER A 2 21.55 -50.97 21.73
CA SER A 2 21.34 -51.09 20.25
C SER A 2 20.24 -50.25 19.57
N VAL A 3 20.70 -49.20 18.84
CA VAL A 3 20.32 -48.74 17.51
C VAL A 3 20.63 -49.91 16.51
N PRO A 4 19.98 -50.10 15.34
CA PRO A 4 20.08 -49.24 14.22
C PRO A 4 18.87 -49.22 13.26
N GLY A 5 18.91 -48.29 12.31
CA GLY A 5 18.13 -48.41 11.09
C GLY A 5 17.87 -47.09 10.32
N ASP A 6 18.91 -46.68 9.65
CA ASP A 6 18.90 -45.57 8.66
C ASP A 6 18.03 -45.96 7.44
N VAL A 7 16.95 -45.23 7.15
CA VAL A 7 16.27 -45.29 5.86
C VAL A 7 16.22 -43.88 5.28
N ARG A 8 17.14 -43.66 4.37
CA ARG A 8 17.17 -42.46 3.49
C ARG A 8 15.86 -42.38 2.71
N GLY A 9 14.98 -41.51 3.14
CA GLY A 9 13.83 -41.06 2.35
C GLY A 9 14.34 -40.12 1.23
N ARG A 10 14.02 -40.49 0.01
CA ARG A 10 14.22 -39.68 -1.20
C ARG A 10 13.53 -38.33 -0.98
N GLY A 11 14.29 -37.26 -1.10
CA GLY A 11 13.77 -35.88 -1.11
C GLY A 11 12.73 -35.71 -2.22
N LEU A 12 11.51 -35.43 -1.80
CA LEU A 12 10.53 -34.80 -2.66
C LEU A 12 11.04 -33.37 -2.90
N SER A 13 11.42 -33.09 -4.15
CA SER A 13 11.70 -31.74 -4.60
C SER A 13 10.46 -30.88 -4.30
N GLU A 14 10.61 -29.87 -3.46
CA GLU A 14 9.59 -28.83 -3.28
C GLU A 14 9.24 -28.25 -4.66
N PRO A 15 7.96 -27.97 -4.94
CA PRO A 15 7.59 -27.31 -6.17
C PRO A 15 8.27 -25.93 -6.21
N PRO A 16 8.68 -25.43 -7.40
CA PRO A 16 9.33 -24.15 -7.52
C PRO A 16 8.45 -23.06 -6.91
N ASN A 17 9.08 -22.22 -6.11
CA ASN A 17 8.45 -21.18 -5.30
C ASN A 17 7.96 -20.05 -6.24
N LEU A 18 6.78 -20.25 -6.85
CA LEU A 18 6.10 -19.29 -7.74
C LEU A 18 5.89 -17.90 -7.09
N ASN A 19 5.90 -17.85 -5.75
CA ASN A 19 5.78 -16.58 -5.02
C ASN A 19 7.06 -15.71 -5.08
N ARG A 20 8.22 -16.27 -5.35
CA ARG A 20 9.50 -15.54 -5.35
C ARG A 20 9.68 -14.71 -6.63
N GLU A 21 9.27 -15.22 -7.79
CA GLU A 21 9.31 -14.46 -9.06
C GLU A 21 8.30 -13.30 -9.05
N GLU A 22 7.13 -13.49 -8.41
CA GLU A 22 6.12 -12.44 -8.26
C GLU A 22 6.53 -11.36 -7.24
N GLU A 23 7.35 -11.70 -6.23
CA GLU A 23 7.91 -10.74 -5.26
C GLU A 23 9.04 -9.89 -5.86
N GLU A 24 9.89 -10.45 -6.71
CA GLU A 24 10.96 -9.72 -7.43
C GLU A 24 10.39 -8.75 -8.49
N GLU A 25 9.23 -9.05 -9.09
CA GLU A 25 8.53 -8.12 -10.01
C GLU A 25 7.86 -6.93 -9.27
N GLU A 26 7.50 -7.07 -8.00
CA GLU A 26 6.94 -5.96 -7.20
C GLU A 26 7.99 -4.89 -6.83
N GLU A 27 9.28 -5.24 -6.78
CA GLU A 27 10.36 -4.31 -6.44
C GLU A 27 10.74 -3.32 -7.56
N SER A 28 10.34 -3.58 -8.81
CA SER A 28 10.76 -2.78 -9.98
C SER A 28 9.66 -1.91 -10.60
N HIS A 29 8.54 -1.68 -9.89
CA HIS A 29 7.46 -0.88 -10.46
C HIS A 29 7.77 0.63 -10.41
N GLU A 30 7.44 1.32 -11.50
CA GLU A 30 7.56 2.77 -11.60
C GLU A 30 6.22 3.41 -11.91
N VAL A 31 5.93 4.51 -11.23
CA VAL A 31 4.81 5.39 -11.55
C VAL A 31 5.36 6.70 -12.11
N LEU A 32 4.96 7.02 -13.34
CA LEU A 32 5.40 8.23 -14.04
C LEU A 32 4.23 9.21 -14.15
N LEU A 33 4.37 10.40 -13.61
CA LEU A 33 3.39 11.48 -13.66
C LEU A 33 3.86 12.56 -14.63
N SER A 34 3.04 12.91 -15.61
CA SER A 34 3.26 14.09 -16.46
C SER A 34 2.25 15.17 -16.13
N VAL A 35 2.72 16.38 -15.95
CA VAL A 35 1.90 17.52 -15.51
C VAL A 35 2.23 18.80 -16.26
N LEU A 36 1.17 19.52 -16.63
CA LEU A 36 1.26 20.83 -17.26
C LEU A 36 0.25 21.78 -16.61
N ALA A 37 0.74 22.89 -16.07
CA ALA A 37 -0.10 23.95 -15.53
C ALA A 37 0.02 25.22 -16.39
N GLN A 38 -1.11 25.81 -16.79
CA GLN A 38 -1.17 27.05 -17.53
C GLN A 38 -2.44 27.84 -17.16
N HIS A 39 -2.28 29.12 -16.86
CA HIS A 39 -3.39 30.07 -16.57
C HIS A 39 -4.35 29.57 -15.46
N GLY A 40 -3.80 28.96 -14.40
CA GLY A 40 -4.60 28.43 -13.30
C GLY A 40 -5.37 27.14 -13.64
N GLN A 41 -5.08 26.53 -14.78
CA GLN A 41 -5.59 25.19 -15.13
C GLN A 41 -4.47 24.17 -15.12
N LEU A 42 -4.81 22.96 -14.73
CA LEU A 42 -3.93 21.83 -14.58
C LEU A 42 -4.43 20.68 -15.47
N GLY A 43 -3.57 20.19 -16.35
CA GLY A 43 -3.79 18.95 -17.09
C GLY A 43 -2.69 17.95 -16.73
N LEU A 44 -3.07 16.76 -16.32
CA LEU A 44 -2.12 15.73 -15.91
C LEU A 44 -2.54 14.33 -16.36
N CYS A 45 -1.55 13.47 -16.43
CA CYS A 45 -1.72 12.04 -16.63
C CYS A 45 -0.59 11.29 -15.96
N PHE A 46 -0.85 10.05 -15.58
CA PHE A 46 0.19 9.17 -15.05
C PHE A 46 0.04 7.75 -15.58
N TYR A 47 1.16 7.05 -15.62
CA TYR A 47 1.25 5.66 -16.02
C TYR A 47 1.74 4.83 -14.84
N ASP A 48 1.01 3.77 -14.51
CA ASP A 48 1.40 2.80 -13.49
C ASP A 48 1.92 1.54 -14.19
N SER A 49 3.21 1.25 -14.01
CA SER A 49 3.83 0.07 -14.63
C SER A 49 3.36 -1.26 -14.03
N ARG A 50 2.63 -1.24 -12.90
CA ARG A 50 2.04 -2.46 -12.31
C ARG A 50 0.87 -3.00 -13.11
N ASP A 51 0.04 -2.09 -13.60
CA ASP A 51 -1.21 -2.42 -14.31
C ASP A 51 -1.12 -2.10 -15.80
N PHE A 52 -0.03 -1.45 -16.23
CA PHE A 52 0.17 -0.97 -17.61
C PHE A 52 -0.97 -0.08 -18.07
N THR A 53 -1.51 0.69 -17.13
CA THR A 53 -2.66 1.57 -17.35
C THR A 53 -2.23 3.03 -17.39
N LEU A 54 -2.86 3.80 -18.27
CA LEU A 54 -2.71 5.22 -18.36
C LEU A 54 -3.92 5.90 -17.70
N HIS A 55 -3.65 6.61 -16.62
CA HIS A 55 -4.64 7.43 -15.93
C HIS A 55 -4.51 8.88 -16.37
N TYR A 56 -5.62 9.55 -16.59
CA TYR A 56 -5.61 10.97 -17.00
C TYR A 56 -6.69 11.77 -16.28
N MET A 57 -6.37 12.99 -15.96
CA MET A 57 -7.30 13.98 -15.39
C MET A 57 -7.57 15.06 -16.43
N PRO A 58 -8.82 15.29 -16.84
CA PRO A 58 -9.20 16.40 -17.71
C PRO A 58 -8.77 17.74 -17.13
N ASP A 59 -8.62 18.74 -17.99
CA ASP A 59 -8.18 20.07 -17.59
C ASP A 59 -9.08 20.60 -16.47
N THR A 60 -8.48 20.84 -15.29
CA THR A 60 -9.17 21.23 -14.06
C THR A 60 -8.53 22.48 -13.48
N SER A 61 -9.34 23.40 -12.94
CA SER A 61 -8.81 24.58 -12.28
C SER A 61 -8.12 24.22 -10.96
N ASP A 62 -6.92 24.77 -10.75
CA ASP A 62 -6.19 24.68 -9.49
C ASP A 62 -5.85 26.10 -8.99
N ASN A 63 -5.67 26.23 -7.69
CA ASN A 63 -5.29 27.51 -7.09
C ASN A 63 -3.78 27.79 -7.29
N HIS A 64 -3.38 29.04 -7.01
CA HIS A 64 -1.96 29.45 -7.13
C HIS A 64 -1.00 28.66 -6.23
N GLN A 65 -1.49 27.97 -5.21
CA GLN A 65 -0.71 27.11 -4.33
C GLN A 65 -0.62 25.66 -4.83
N LEU A 66 -1.25 25.33 -5.96
CA LEU A 66 -1.27 23.99 -6.57
C LEU A 66 -1.70 22.90 -5.58
N GLN A 67 -2.74 23.17 -4.80
CA GLN A 67 -3.24 22.23 -3.77
C GLN A 67 -3.78 20.94 -4.37
N LEU A 68 -4.45 21.03 -5.52
CA LEU A 68 -4.95 19.86 -6.24
C LEU A 68 -3.79 18.99 -6.72
N LEU A 69 -2.74 19.61 -7.29
CA LEU A 69 -1.53 18.90 -7.70
C LEU A 69 -0.82 18.25 -6.50
N ALA A 70 -0.71 18.97 -5.38
CA ALA A 70 -0.12 18.42 -4.15
C ALA A 70 -0.84 17.16 -3.68
N ARG A 71 -2.18 17.16 -3.74
CA ARG A 71 -3.00 16.02 -3.40
C ARG A 71 -2.80 14.84 -4.37
N VAL A 72 -2.74 15.11 -5.67
CA VAL A 72 -2.45 14.07 -6.67
C VAL A 72 -1.08 13.44 -6.43
N VAL A 73 -0.05 14.25 -6.21
CA VAL A 73 1.32 13.76 -5.93
C VAL A 73 1.35 12.91 -4.66
N GLN A 74 0.64 13.33 -3.61
CA GLN A 74 0.55 12.58 -2.36
C GLN A 74 -0.14 11.22 -2.55
N GLU A 75 -1.21 11.16 -3.35
CA GLU A 75 -1.98 9.94 -3.58
C GLU A 75 -1.27 8.98 -4.52
N VAL A 76 -0.78 9.49 -5.65
CA VAL A 76 -0.15 8.70 -6.70
C VAL A 76 1.27 8.28 -6.33
N SER A 77 1.96 9.10 -5.50
CA SER A 77 3.36 8.89 -5.09
C SER A 77 4.28 8.58 -6.27
N PRO A 78 4.32 9.43 -7.34
CA PRO A 78 5.08 9.14 -8.54
C PRO A 78 6.58 9.07 -8.28
N HIS A 79 7.26 8.13 -8.92
CA HIS A 79 8.73 8.03 -8.90
C HIS A 79 9.36 9.07 -9.80
N VAL A 80 8.68 9.41 -10.89
CA VAL A 80 9.14 10.40 -11.88
C VAL A 80 8.05 11.41 -12.16
N ILE A 81 8.40 12.69 -12.13
CA ILE A 81 7.51 13.79 -12.51
C ILE A 81 8.05 14.46 -13.77
N ILE A 82 7.23 14.47 -14.82
CA ILE A 82 7.57 15.04 -16.12
C ILE A 82 6.87 16.38 -16.26
N THR A 83 7.60 17.39 -16.63
CA THR A 83 7.05 18.74 -16.79
C THR A 83 7.76 19.54 -17.90
N SER A 84 7.17 20.64 -18.34
CA SER A 84 7.74 21.51 -19.39
C SER A 84 8.88 22.37 -18.84
N ALA A 85 9.90 22.58 -19.64
CA ALA A 85 10.97 23.54 -19.32
C ALA A 85 10.45 25.00 -19.19
N LYS A 86 9.32 25.31 -19.83
CA LYS A 86 8.63 26.58 -19.69
C LYS A 86 7.47 26.44 -18.72
N GLN A 87 7.70 26.77 -17.45
CA GLN A 87 6.74 26.62 -16.35
C GLN A 87 6.35 27.96 -15.75
N GLU A 88 5.18 28.00 -15.12
CA GLU A 88 4.78 29.11 -14.25
C GLU A 88 5.58 29.09 -12.94
N ARG A 89 5.74 30.26 -12.30
CA ARG A 89 6.52 30.40 -11.06
C ARG A 89 6.01 29.49 -9.94
N CYS A 90 4.69 29.36 -9.81
CA CYS A 90 4.07 28.50 -8.81
C CYS A 90 4.49 27.01 -8.98
N MET A 91 4.57 26.53 -10.24
CA MET A 91 5.03 25.17 -10.53
C MET A 91 6.50 24.97 -10.19
N VAL A 92 7.37 25.93 -10.50
CA VAL A 92 8.79 25.87 -10.14
C VAL A 92 8.98 25.80 -8.63
N GLN A 93 8.26 26.65 -7.87
CA GLN A 93 8.31 26.65 -6.42
C GLN A 93 7.79 25.33 -5.84
N PHE A 94 6.71 24.78 -6.40
CA PHE A 94 6.16 23.49 -5.99
C PHE A 94 7.16 22.36 -6.19
N MET A 95 7.81 22.27 -7.37
CA MET A 95 8.81 21.25 -7.66
C MET A 95 10.04 21.36 -6.76
N GLN A 96 10.49 22.58 -6.46
CA GLN A 96 11.58 22.82 -5.49
C GLN A 96 11.19 22.35 -4.08
N GLY A 97 9.94 22.59 -3.66
CA GLY A 97 9.41 22.14 -2.37
C GLY A 97 9.37 20.61 -2.25
N LEU A 98 9.01 19.90 -3.31
CA LEU A 98 9.06 18.43 -3.34
C LEU A 98 10.49 17.90 -3.18
N GLY A 99 11.48 18.54 -3.82
CA GLY A 99 12.88 18.16 -3.71
C GLY A 99 13.48 18.36 -2.32
N ALA A 100 12.87 19.21 -1.49
CA ALA A 100 13.30 19.47 -0.12
C ALA A 100 12.79 18.44 0.90
N ASN A 101 11.83 17.57 0.53
CA ASN A 101 11.29 16.55 1.43
C ASN A 101 12.24 15.34 1.50
N PRO A 102 12.80 14.99 2.66
CA PRO A 102 13.76 13.89 2.77
C PRO A 102 13.13 12.50 2.59
N ASP A 103 11.85 12.34 2.91
CA ASP A 103 11.15 11.07 2.88
C ASP A 103 10.60 10.71 1.49
N TYR A 104 10.49 11.72 0.60
CA TYR A 104 9.92 11.52 -0.72
C TYR A 104 10.54 12.50 -1.72
N ARG A 105 11.39 11.99 -2.61
CA ARG A 105 12.08 12.77 -3.65
C ARG A 105 11.85 12.15 -5.02
N PRO A 106 10.79 12.52 -5.71
CA PRO A 106 10.59 12.06 -7.08
C PRO A 106 11.67 12.65 -8.00
N GLU A 107 12.06 11.90 -9.00
CA GLU A 107 12.90 12.40 -10.07
C GLU A 107 12.09 13.40 -10.93
N VAL A 108 12.54 14.64 -11.04
CA VAL A 108 11.86 15.65 -11.88
C VAL A 108 12.57 15.76 -13.24
N VAL A 109 11.87 15.33 -14.28
CA VAL A 109 12.35 15.37 -15.67
C VAL A 109 11.70 16.54 -16.41
N THR A 110 12.51 17.43 -16.98
CA THR A 110 12.01 18.55 -17.78
C THR A 110 12.22 18.31 -19.26
N TYR A 111 11.14 18.44 -20.05
CA TYR A 111 11.21 18.40 -21.50
C TYR A 111 11.02 19.77 -22.13
N PRO A 112 11.61 20.00 -23.35
CA PRO A 112 11.34 21.19 -24.13
C PRO A 112 9.83 21.39 -24.39
N ASN A 113 9.39 22.64 -24.47
CA ASN A 113 7.95 22.93 -24.68
C ASN A 113 7.41 22.39 -26.01
N VAL A 114 8.26 22.13 -26.99
CA VAL A 114 7.89 21.50 -28.27
C VAL A 114 7.35 20.10 -28.05
N ASP A 115 7.85 19.36 -27.06
CA ASP A 115 7.40 18.01 -26.74
C ASP A 115 6.00 17.97 -26.12
N PHE A 116 5.55 19.10 -25.61
CA PHE A 116 4.19 19.36 -25.15
C PHE A 116 3.32 20.04 -26.24
N GLY A 117 3.71 19.94 -27.52
CA GLY A 117 2.91 20.41 -28.63
C GLY A 117 1.64 19.58 -28.79
N LEU A 118 0.47 20.21 -29.00
CA LEU A 118 -0.82 19.50 -29.07
C LEU A 118 -0.84 18.47 -30.23
N GLU A 119 -0.43 18.88 -31.42
CA GLU A 119 -0.42 17.99 -32.58
C GLU A 119 0.61 16.86 -32.46
N VAL A 120 1.78 17.16 -31.91
CA VAL A 120 2.81 16.14 -31.60
C VAL A 120 2.28 15.11 -30.59
N SER A 121 1.54 15.58 -29.57
CA SER A 121 0.94 14.72 -28.56
C SER A 121 -0.14 13.82 -29.14
N LYS A 122 -0.98 14.34 -30.01
CA LYS A 122 -1.99 13.54 -30.72
C LYS A 122 -1.34 12.48 -31.61
N GLN A 123 -0.30 12.82 -32.36
CA GLN A 123 0.43 11.85 -33.20
C GLN A 123 1.07 10.73 -32.37
N ARG A 124 1.71 11.07 -31.23
CA ARG A 124 2.27 10.07 -30.32
C ARG A 124 1.20 9.14 -29.75
N LEU A 125 0.05 9.68 -29.36
CA LEU A 125 -1.07 8.87 -28.87
C LEU A 125 -1.59 7.94 -29.96
N LEU A 126 -1.68 8.39 -31.20
CA LEU A 126 -2.08 7.58 -32.34
C LEU A 126 -1.06 6.48 -32.69
N SER A 127 0.22 6.70 -32.45
CA SER A 127 1.27 5.71 -32.68
C SER A 127 1.59 4.83 -31.46
N ALA A 128 0.93 5.05 -30.30
CA ALA A 128 1.16 4.27 -29.09
C ALA A 128 0.87 2.78 -29.30
N HIS A 129 1.62 1.92 -28.60
CA HIS A 129 1.37 0.47 -28.64
C HIS A 129 0.15 0.09 -27.83
N LEU A 130 -0.92 -0.31 -28.52
CA LEU A 130 -2.22 -0.68 -27.92
C LEU A 130 -2.51 -2.15 -28.27
N PRO A 131 -2.13 -3.10 -27.41
CA PRO A 131 -2.20 -4.54 -27.72
C PRO A 131 -3.61 -5.06 -27.97
N PHE A 132 -4.63 -4.39 -27.46
CA PHE A 132 -6.05 -4.74 -27.64
C PHE A 132 -6.64 -4.27 -28.96
N LEU A 133 -5.91 -3.47 -29.75
CA LEU A 133 -6.35 -3.06 -31.09
C LEU A 133 -5.66 -3.94 -32.13
N PRO A 134 -6.44 -4.56 -33.04
CA PRO A 134 -5.84 -5.32 -34.14
C PRO A 134 -4.87 -4.47 -34.97
N PRO A 135 -3.76 -5.02 -35.46
CA PRO A 135 -2.76 -4.25 -36.22
C PRO A 135 -3.28 -3.71 -37.57
N ALA A 136 -4.38 -4.26 -38.08
CA ALA A 136 -5.00 -3.86 -39.35
C ALA A 136 -6.06 -2.74 -39.23
N VAL A 137 -6.24 -2.15 -38.03
CA VAL A 137 -7.22 -1.08 -37.79
C VAL A 137 -6.82 0.18 -38.55
N SER A 138 -7.76 0.77 -39.29
CA SER A 138 -7.54 2.04 -39.95
C SER A 138 -7.30 3.20 -39.01
N GLU A 139 -6.57 4.23 -39.44
CA GLU A 139 -6.29 5.41 -38.62
C GLU A 139 -7.59 6.09 -38.13
N ARG A 140 -8.64 6.08 -38.94
CA ARG A 140 -9.96 6.65 -38.53
C ARG A 140 -10.63 5.86 -37.43
N GLU A 141 -10.59 4.55 -37.48
CA GLU A 141 -11.14 3.68 -36.43
C GLU A 141 -10.34 3.84 -35.13
N ARG A 142 -9.02 3.95 -35.25
CA ARG A 142 -8.14 4.21 -34.11
C ARG A 142 -8.42 5.54 -33.44
N ILE A 143 -8.63 6.62 -34.22
CA ILE A 143 -9.04 7.93 -33.70
C ILE A 143 -10.41 7.82 -33.01
N SER A 144 -11.38 7.14 -33.65
CA SER A 144 -12.73 6.95 -33.07
C SER A 144 -12.66 6.21 -31.73
N TYR A 145 -11.89 5.15 -31.66
CA TYR A 145 -11.67 4.40 -30.43
C TYR A 145 -11.03 5.26 -29.34
N LEU A 146 -9.91 5.92 -29.65
CA LEU A 146 -9.21 6.78 -28.68
C LEU A 146 -10.09 7.95 -28.21
N SER A 147 -10.93 8.50 -29.09
CA SER A 147 -11.89 9.56 -28.68
C SER A 147 -12.96 9.06 -27.72
N SER A 148 -13.26 7.76 -27.70
CA SER A 148 -14.14 7.17 -26.68
C SER A 148 -13.44 6.91 -25.36
N CYS A 149 -12.13 6.74 -25.37
CA CYS A 149 -11.31 6.44 -24.19
C CYS A 149 -10.77 7.70 -23.52
N ILE A 150 -10.38 8.74 -24.27
CA ILE A 150 -9.71 9.95 -23.78
C ILE A 150 -10.46 11.18 -24.27
N SER A 151 -10.65 12.18 -23.40
CA SER A 151 -11.24 13.44 -23.77
C SER A 151 -10.29 14.29 -24.63
N PHE A 152 -10.57 14.45 -25.93
CA PHE A 152 -9.81 15.31 -26.82
C PHE A 152 -10.09 16.81 -26.62
N ASP A 153 -11.09 17.14 -25.78
CA ASP A 153 -11.45 18.53 -25.44
C ASP A 153 -10.57 19.13 -24.34
N SER A 154 -9.64 18.36 -23.77
CA SER A 154 -8.72 18.76 -22.70
C SER A 154 -7.29 18.93 -23.23
N PRO A 155 -6.92 20.14 -23.76
CA PRO A 155 -5.65 20.33 -24.43
C PRO A 155 -4.43 20.20 -23.52
N LEU A 156 -4.50 20.63 -22.24
CA LEU A 156 -3.37 20.50 -21.31
C LEU A 156 -3.13 19.03 -20.94
N MET A 157 -4.19 18.30 -20.70
CA MET A 157 -4.11 16.86 -20.42
C MET A 157 -3.51 16.11 -21.61
N LEU A 158 -3.98 16.35 -22.86
CA LEU A 158 -3.43 15.72 -24.06
C LEU A 158 -1.94 16.02 -24.26
N ARG A 159 -1.53 17.26 -24.02
CA ARG A 159 -0.12 17.67 -24.07
C ARG A 159 0.72 16.95 -23.01
N SER A 160 0.18 16.73 -21.84
CA SER A 160 0.81 15.93 -20.76
C SER A 160 0.92 14.45 -21.17
N VAL A 161 -0.12 13.87 -21.79
CA VAL A 161 -0.08 12.50 -22.33
C VAL A 161 1.03 12.34 -23.37
N GLY A 162 1.17 13.28 -24.30
CA GLY A 162 2.23 13.20 -25.31
C GLY A 162 3.65 13.23 -24.75
N ALA A 163 3.86 14.01 -23.68
CA ALA A 163 5.14 14.06 -22.98
C ALA A 163 5.41 12.77 -22.17
N LEU A 164 4.36 12.20 -21.55
CA LEU A 164 4.43 10.93 -20.85
C LEU A 164 4.81 9.79 -21.80
N LEU A 165 4.15 9.68 -22.95
CA LEU A 165 4.46 8.66 -23.96
C LEU A 165 5.91 8.75 -24.44
N LYS A 166 6.42 9.96 -24.66
CA LYS A 166 7.84 10.15 -24.99
C LYS A 166 8.77 9.65 -23.88
N CYS A 167 8.40 9.86 -22.64
CA CYS A 167 9.20 9.37 -21.50
C CYS A 167 9.18 7.85 -21.44
N LEU A 168 8.01 7.23 -21.61
CA LEU A 168 7.85 5.79 -21.65
C LEU A 168 8.70 5.15 -22.74
N ASP A 169 8.66 5.70 -23.96
CA ASP A 169 9.46 5.22 -25.09
C ASP A 169 10.98 5.31 -24.83
N ARG A 170 11.41 6.39 -24.13
CA ARG A 170 12.84 6.57 -23.81
C ARG A 170 13.31 5.66 -22.68
N ARG A 171 12.48 5.49 -21.65
CA ARG A 171 12.83 4.68 -20.46
C ARG A 171 12.58 3.19 -20.70
N ARG A 172 11.77 2.84 -21.71
CA ARG A 172 11.39 1.47 -22.02
C ARG A 172 10.86 0.73 -20.77
N VAL A 173 10.01 1.40 -20.01
CA VAL A 173 9.46 0.88 -18.76
C VAL A 173 8.72 -0.44 -18.98
N GLY A 174 9.23 -1.50 -18.39
CA GLY A 174 8.63 -2.83 -18.48
C GLY A 174 8.83 -3.55 -19.83
N VAL A 175 9.77 -3.10 -20.68
CA VAL A 175 10.13 -3.73 -21.96
C VAL A 175 11.63 -4.02 -21.94
N GLU A 176 12.05 -5.17 -22.47
CA GLU A 176 13.46 -5.51 -22.57
C GLU A 176 14.20 -4.55 -23.52
N LEU A 177 15.41 -4.15 -23.14
CA LEU A 177 16.21 -3.16 -23.87
C LEU A 177 16.66 -3.66 -25.26
N GLU A 178 16.75 -4.96 -25.45
CA GLU A 178 17.25 -5.58 -26.66
C GLU A 178 16.25 -5.53 -27.83
N ASP A 179 14.94 -5.49 -27.52
CA ASP A 179 13.90 -5.45 -28.55
C ASP A 179 13.47 -4.01 -28.87
N SER A 180 14.19 -3.38 -29.82
CA SER A 180 13.91 -2.00 -30.23
C SER A 180 12.59 -1.80 -31.00
N SER A 181 11.95 -2.88 -31.44
CA SER A 181 10.73 -2.84 -32.28
C SER A 181 9.45 -2.72 -31.46
N VAL A 182 9.48 -3.07 -30.16
CA VAL A 182 8.30 -3.14 -29.28
C VAL A 182 8.21 -1.88 -28.43
N GLY A 183 7.11 -1.14 -28.55
CA GLY A 183 6.77 0.00 -27.69
C GLY A 183 6.23 -0.45 -26.33
N VAL A 184 6.27 0.47 -25.33
CA VAL A 184 5.67 0.21 -24.01
C VAL A 184 4.16 0.00 -24.16
N PRO A 185 3.60 -1.14 -23.72
CA PRO A 185 2.17 -1.42 -23.90
C PRO A 185 1.31 -0.56 -22.98
N ILE A 186 0.23 -0.02 -23.52
CA ILE A 186 -0.86 0.59 -22.75
C ILE A 186 -2.04 -0.35 -22.88
N LEU A 187 -2.42 -0.96 -21.76
CA LEU A 187 -3.47 -1.97 -21.75
C LEU A 187 -4.85 -1.36 -21.48
N GLN A 188 -4.92 -0.20 -20.79
CA GLN A 188 -6.18 0.46 -20.46
C GLN A 188 -6.01 1.96 -20.23
N PHE A 189 -7.12 2.72 -20.42
CA PHE A 189 -7.21 4.14 -20.13
C PHE A 189 -8.23 4.36 -19.03
N HIS A 190 -7.87 5.11 -17.98
CA HIS A 190 -8.75 5.44 -16.87
C HIS A 190 -8.83 6.93 -16.63
N THR A 191 -10.03 7.44 -16.47
CA THR A 191 -10.24 8.81 -16.01
C THR A 191 -9.97 8.90 -14.52
N TYR A 192 -9.07 9.79 -14.13
CA TYR A 192 -8.76 10.11 -12.75
C TYR A 192 -9.51 11.36 -12.31
N THR A 193 -10.22 11.31 -11.20
CA THR A 193 -10.96 12.45 -10.65
C THR A 193 -10.85 12.50 -9.14
N LEU A 194 -10.79 13.69 -8.58
CA LEU A 194 -10.85 13.94 -7.13
C LEU A 194 -12.23 14.43 -6.67
N LYS A 195 -13.25 14.36 -7.54
CA LYS A 195 -14.61 14.70 -7.18
C LYS A 195 -15.11 13.75 -6.09
N ASP A 196 -15.78 14.30 -5.08
CA ASP A 196 -16.36 13.58 -3.95
C ASP A 196 -15.36 12.75 -3.10
N VAL A 197 -14.06 12.98 -3.26
CA VAL A 197 -13.04 12.41 -2.40
C VAL A 197 -12.87 13.31 -1.17
N VAL A 198 -12.91 12.70 0.02
CA VAL A 198 -12.74 13.41 1.30
C VAL A 198 -11.28 13.80 1.50
N TYR A 199 -11.05 15.02 1.99
CA TYR A 199 -9.71 15.48 2.29
C TYR A 199 -9.20 14.83 3.58
N VAL A 200 -8.05 14.15 3.49
CA VAL A 200 -7.31 13.58 4.62
C VAL A 200 -5.83 13.80 4.35
N ASP A 201 -5.13 14.49 5.24
CA ASP A 201 -3.72 14.75 5.08
C ASP A 201 -2.84 13.58 5.59
N ARG A 202 -1.55 13.64 5.27
CA ARG A 202 -0.57 12.60 5.66
C ARG A 202 -0.47 12.45 7.18
N ASP A 203 -0.52 13.55 7.91
CA ASP A 203 -0.44 13.55 9.36
C ASP A 203 -1.66 12.85 9.97
N THR A 204 -2.84 13.10 9.43
CA THR A 204 -4.08 12.42 9.82
C THR A 204 -4.01 10.90 9.61
N TYR A 205 -3.49 10.44 8.46
CA TYR A 205 -3.27 9.01 8.22
C TYR A 205 -2.35 8.39 9.27
N SER A 206 -1.27 9.07 9.62
CA SER A 206 -0.28 8.60 10.59
C SER A 206 -0.85 8.60 12.01
N VAL A 207 -1.50 9.70 12.43
CA VAL A 207 -2.02 9.88 13.79
C VAL A 207 -3.18 8.92 14.11
N LEU A 208 -4.07 8.71 13.13
CA LEU A 208 -5.17 7.75 13.25
C LEU A 208 -4.73 6.30 13.06
N GLN A 209 -3.45 6.05 12.71
CA GLN A 209 -2.93 4.71 12.46
C GLN A 209 -3.74 3.96 11.38
N ILE A 210 -4.12 4.68 10.33
CA ILE A 210 -4.88 4.10 9.22
C ILE A 210 -4.01 3.10 8.47
N PHE A 211 -2.76 3.48 8.15
CA PHE A 211 -1.72 2.58 7.69
C PHE A 211 -0.62 2.47 8.74
N LYS A 212 0.17 1.42 8.67
CA LYS A 212 1.27 1.20 9.60
C LYS A 212 2.36 2.25 9.45
N SER A 213 2.91 2.68 10.58
CA SER A 213 4.12 3.48 10.65
C SER A 213 5.35 2.72 11.18
N GLU A 214 5.16 1.54 11.79
CA GLU A 214 6.22 0.76 12.43
C GLU A 214 6.30 -0.65 11.84
N LEU A 215 7.51 -1.14 11.60
CA LEU A 215 7.76 -2.49 11.10
C LEU A 215 7.34 -3.56 12.12
N HIS A 216 6.70 -4.63 11.67
CA HIS A 216 6.32 -5.72 12.55
C HIS A 216 7.57 -6.41 13.11
N PRO A 217 7.66 -6.74 14.42
CA PRO A 217 8.85 -7.35 15.01
C PRO A 217 9.31 -8.66 14.35
N SER A 218 8.43 -9.37 13.66
CA SER A 218 8.75 -10.61 12.96
C SER A 218 9.44 -10.42 11.60
N VAL A 219 9.56 -9.19 11.10
CA VAL A 219 10.26 -8.89 9.83
C VAL A 219 11.75 -9.23 9.90
N TYR A 220 12.35 -9.20 11.08
CA TYR A 220 13.74 -9.59 11.29
C TYR A 220 14.06 -11.08 11.04
N LYS A 221 13.05 -11.94 10.92
CA LYS A 221 13.23 -13.39 10.66
C LYS A 221 12.96 -13.81 9.22
N LEU A 222 12.33 -12.98 8.41
CA LEU A 222 11.98 -13.27 7.02
C LEU A 222 12.41 -12.08 6.17
N GLN A 223 13.39 -12.28 5.34
CA GLN A 223 13.94 -11.28 4.41
C GLN A 223 12.96 -10.87 3.30
N SER A 224 11.74 -11.36 3.31
CA SER A 224 10.73 -11.07 2.30
C SER A 224 9.38 -10.72 2.94
N GLY A 225 8.82 -9.60 2.55
CA GLY A 225 7.46 -9.20 2.81
C GLY A 225 7.29 -8.35 4.07
N GLU A 226 7.00 -7.09 3.89
CA GLU A 226 6.53 -6.19 4.93
C GLU A 226 5.19 -6.68 5.48
N LYS A 227 5.22 -7.43 6.59
CA LYS A 227 3.98 -7.69 7.33
C LYS A 227 3.50 -6.40 7.95
N GLU A 228 2.31 -5.99 7.59
CA GLU A 228 1.66 -4.83 8.16
C GLU A 228 1.38 -5.06 9.66
N GLY A 229 1.78 -4.11 10.52
CA GLY A 229 1.49 -4.17 11.95
C GLY A 229 0.05 -3.77 12.24
N LEU A 230 -0.26 -3.53 13.50
CA LEU A 230 -1.60 -3.10 13.91
C LEU A 230 -1.93 -1.74 13.30
N SER A 231 -2.84 -1.74 12.33
CA SER A 231 -3.37 -0.56 11.66
C SER A 231 -4.83 -0.81 11.29
N LEU A 232 -5.58 0.27 10.99
CA LEU A 232 -6.97 0.11 10.55
C LEU A 232 -7.06 -0.72 9.26
N TYR A 233 -6.14 -0.46 8.33
CA TYR A 233 -6.06 -1.24 7.10
C TYR A 233 -5.80 -2.72 7.36
N ALA A 234 -4.86 -3.05 8.26
CA ALA A 234 -4.52 -4.44 8.57
C ALA A 234 -5.70 -5.24 9.15
N ILE A 235 -6.51 -4.62 10.03
CA ILE A 235 -7.67 -5.30 10.64
C ILE A 235 -8.86 -5.43 9.69
N LEU A 236 -8.93 -4.62 8.63
CA LEU A 236 -10.01 -4.67 7.65
C LEU A 236 -9.63 -5.42 6.38
N ASN A 237 -8.34 -5.70 6.14
CA ASN A 237 -7.86 -6.38 4.94
C ASN A 237 -7.82 -7.90 5.10
N HIS A 238 -8.92 -8.55 4.78
CA HIS A 238 -9.05 -10.00 4.66
C HIS A 238 -9.21 -10.47 3.21
N CYS A 239 -8.79 -9.63 2.24
CA CYS A 239 -8.87 -9.93 0.82
C CYS A 239 -8.14 -11.21 0.46
N ARG A 240 -8.69 -11.96 -0.49
CA ARG A 240 -8.16 -13.25 -0.96
C ARG A 240 -7.33 -13.12 -2.22
N CYS A 241 -7.54 -12.07 -3.01
CA CYS A 241 -6.75 -11.76 -4.18
C CYS A 241 -5.94 -10.47 -4.00
N LYS A 242 -4.78 -10.39 -4.66
CA LYS A 242 -3.89 -9.21 -4.59
C LYS A 242 -4.59 -7.93 -5.07
N PHE A 243 -5.47 -8.04 -6.07
CA PHE A 243 -6.21 -6.89 -6.60
C PHE A 243 -7.25 -6.34 -5.64
N GLY A 244 -7.95 -7.23 -4.92
CA GLY A 244 -8.85 -6.82 -3.85
C GLY A 244 -8.10 -6.02 -2.78
N SER A 245 -6.95 -6.53 -2.32
CA SER A 245 -6.11 -5.83 -1.36
C SER A 245 -5.61 -4.48 -1.88
N LYS A 246 -5.20 -4.40 -3.16
CA LYS A 246 -4.78 -3.16 -3.82
C LYS A 246 -5.93 -2.16 -3.93
N LEU A 247 -7.11 -2.62 -4.36
CA LEU A 247 -8.31 -1.78 -4.46
C LEU A 247 -8.76 -1.28 -3.08
N LEU A 248 -8.74 -2.13 -2.07
CA LEU A 248 -9.06 -1.75 -0.70
C LEU A 248 -8.11 -0.67 -0.19
N ARG A 249 -6.79 -0.80 -0.44
CA ARG A 249 -5.81 0.23 -0.12
C ARG A 249 -6.11 1.55 -0.85
N GLN A 250 -6.53 1.47 -2.10
CA GLN A 250 -6.95 2.65 -2.86
C GLN A 250 -8.20 3.31 -2.25
N TRP A 251 -9.19 2.53 -1.76
CA TRP A 251 -10.35 3.09 -1.05
C TRP A 251 -9.94 3.79 0.24
N PHE A 252 -8.96 3.28 0.95
CA PHE A 252 -8.40 3.93 2.13
C PHE A 252 -7.70 5.25 1.80
N LEU A 253 -6.99 5.32 0.68
CA LEU A 253 -6.34 6.57 0.22
C LEU A 253 -7.35 7.57 -0.36
N ARG A 254 -8.55 7.10 -0.75
CA ARG A 254 -9.59 7.87 -1.39
C ARG A 254 -10.95 7.67 -0.71
N PRO A 255 -11.08 7.98 0.61
CA PRO A 255 -12.39 7.92 1.25
C PRO A 255 -13.35 8.85 0.50
N THR A 256 -14.60 8.39 0.31
CA THR A 256 -15.56 9.09 -0.54
C THR A 256 -16.74 9.62 0.25
N ARG A 257 -17.32 10.73 -0.21
CA ARG A 257 -18.60 11.25 0.26
C ARG A 257 -19.75 11.01 -0.72
N ASP A 258 -19.52 10.23 -1.78
CA ASP A 258 -20.59 9.84 -2.69
C ASP A 258 -21.50 8.80 -2.02
N LEU A 259 -22.72 9.24 -1.69
CA LEU A 259 -23.70 8.42 -1.00
C LEU A 259 -24.14 7.20 -1.83
N VAL A 260 -24.14 7.32 -3.16
CA VAL A 260 -24.53 6.21 -4.04
C VAL A 260 -23.50 5.09 -3.94
N VAL A 261 -22.22 5.45 -4.03
CA VAL A 261 -21.10 4.49 -3.89
C VAL A 261 -21.09 3.85 -2.49
N LEU A 262 -21.28 4.65 -1.45
CA LEU A 262 -21.27 4.16 -0.08
C LEU A 262 -22.46 3.22 0.21
N ASN A 263 -23.67 3.56 -0.24
CA ASN A 263 -24.83 2.69 -0.08
C ASN A 263 -24.66 1.38 -0.84
N ARG A 264 -24.13 1.42 -2.07
CA ARG A 264 -23.79 0.21 -2.84
C ARG A 264 -22.83 -0.72 -2.06
N ARG A 265 -21.80 -0.16 -1.46
CA ARG A 265 -20.85 -0.93 -0.64
C ARG A 265 -21.54 -1.53 0.59
N GLN A 266 -22.28 -0.72 1.34
CA GLN A 266 -22.97 -1.18 2.54
C GLN A 266 -24.03 -2.27 2.26
N GLU A 267 -24.69 -2.23 1.13
CA GLU A 267 -25.68 -3.24 0.74
C GLU A 267 -25.02 -4.63 0.63
N VAL A 268 -23.86 -4.70 -0.03
CA VAL A 268 -23.11 -5.96 -0.19
C VAL A 268 -22.50 -6.41 1.13
N VAL A 269 -21.91 -5.48 1.92
CA VAL A 269 -21.36 -5.78 3.24
C VAL A 269 -22.45 -6.36 4.14
N ARG A 270 -23.62 -5.74 4.19
CA ARG A 270 -24.77 -6.21 4.98
C ARG A 270 -25.25 -7.59 4.53
N PHE A 271 -25.25 -7.84 3.22
CA PHE A 271 -25.66 -9.14 2.67
C PHE A 271 -24.74 -10.26 3.17
N PHE A 272 -23.43 -10.09 3.04
CA PHE A 272 -22.44 -11.08 3.47
C PHE A 272 -22.22 -11.12 4.98
N SER A 273 -22.53 -10.07 5.72
CA SER A 273 -22.50 -10.09 7.19
C SER A 273 -23.61 -10.95 7.80
N CYS A 274 -24.57 -11.39 6.99
CA CYS A 274 -25.64 -12.27 7.44
C CYS A 274 -25.15 -13.73 7.48
N PRO A 275 -25.23 -14.45 8.64
CA PRO A 275 -24.69 -15.81 8.78
C PRO A 275 -25.29 -16.83 7.80
N ARG A 276 -26.48 -16.57 7.27
CA ARG A 276 -27.16 -17.44 6.29
C ARG A 276 -26.42 -17.55 4.95
N ASN A 277 -25.58 -16.56 4.65
CA ASN A 277 -24.87 -16.45 3.37
C ASN A 277 -23.42 -16.92 3.46
N SER A 278 -23.01 -17.55 4.57
CA SER A 278 -21.63 -18.01 4.79
C SER A 278 -21.14 -19.03 3.76
N ASP A 279 -22.01 -19.92 3.27
CA ASP A 279 -21.62 -20.92 2.27
C ASP A 279 -21.29 -20.26 0.93
N SER A 280 -22.10 -19.29 0.51
CA SER A 280 -21.84 -18.51 -0.70
C SER A 280 -20.55 -17.68 -0.54
N LEU A 281 -20.33 -17.09 0.62
CA LEU A 281 -19.10 -16.36 0.96
C LEU A 281 -17.87 -17.25 0.80
N ASN A 282 -17.87 -18.45 1.39
CA ASN A 282 -16.76 -19.39 1.32
C ASN A 282 -16.46 -19.85 -0.12
N THR A 283 -17.51 -20.14 -0.90
CA THR A 283 -17.40 -20.54 -2.31
C THR A 283 -16.77 -19.45 -3.17
N LEU A 284 -17.23 -18.21 -2.99
CA LEU A 284 -16.68 -17.04 -3.69
C LEU A 284 -15.23 -16.77 -3.29
N GLN A 285 -14.90 -16.86 -1.99
CA GLN A 285 -13.52 -16.71 -1.51
C GLN A 285 -12.58 -17.78 -2.08
N ALA A 286 -13.03 -19.02 -2.22
CA ALA A 286 -12.24 -20.09 -2.82
C ALA A 286 -11.94 -19.80 -4.30
N SER A 287 -12.93 -19.27 -5.03
CA SER A 287 -12.75 -18.89 -6.44
C SER A 287 -11.85 -17.69 -6.61
N LEU A 288 -11.97 -16.67 -5.75
CA LEU A 288 -11.14 -15.45 -5.80
C LEU A 288 -9.65 -15.70 -5.59
N ARG A 289 -9.27 -16.72 -4.82
CA ARG A 289 -7.86 -17.13 -4.62
C ARG A 289 -7.16 -17.55 -5.92
N ASN A 290 -7.90 -17.99 -6.91
CA ASN A 290 -7.36 -18.47 -8.17
C ASN A 290 -7.22 -17.36 -9.23
N ILE A 291 -7.71 -16.15 -8.96
CA ILE A 291 -7.59 -15.02 -9.89
C ILE A 291 -6.16 -14.50 -9.84
N ARG A 292 -5.46 -14.64 -10.96
CA ARG A 292 -4.07 -14.22 -11.15
C ARG A 292 -3.98 -12.76 -11.59
N ASN A 293 -2.74 -12.27 -11.70
CA ASN A 293 -2.45 -10.93 -12.21
C ASN A 293 -2.75 -10.85 -13.72
N ILE A 294 -3.99 -10.46 -14.06
CA ILE A 294 -4.44 -10.32 -15.44
C ILE A 294 -3.58 -9.32 -16.22
N PRO A 295 -3.29 -8.11 -15.73
CA PRO A 295 -2.41 -7.17 -16.44
C PRO A 295 -1.04 -7.73 -16.78
N THR A 296 -0.38 -8.41 -15.85
CA THR A 296 0.92 -9.04 -16.10
C THR A 296 0.79 -10.14 -17.16
N LEU A 297 -0.25 -11.00 -17.06
CA LEU A 297 -0.51 -12.04 -18.07
C LEU A 297 -0.75 -11.44 -19.46
N LEU A 298 -1.54 -10.38 -19.56
CA LEU A 298 -1.80 -9.71 -20.84
C LEU A 298 -0.54 -9.01 -21.39
N ARG A 299 0.32 -8.49 -20.51
CA ARG A 299 1.61 -7.93 -20.91
C ARG A 299 2.53 -9.00 -21.48
N THR A 300 2.75 -10.12 -20.79
CA THR A 300 3.60 -11.21 -21.28
C THR A 300 3.11 -11.73 -22.62
N MET A 301 1.77 -11.77 -22.82
CA MET A 301 1.16 -12.10 -24.10
C MET A 301 1.42 -11.03 -25.17
N SER A 302 1.33 -9.75 -24.84
CA SER A 302 1.55 -8.65 -25.79
C SER A 302 3.01 -8.56 -26.27
N LEU A 303 3.94 -9.01 -25.42
CA LEU A 303 5.37 -9.06 -25.71
C LEU A 303 5.83 -10.41 -26.29
N SER A 304 4.91 -11.35 -26.49
CA SER A 304 5.18 -12.71 -26.97
C SER A 304 6.15 -13.54 -26.10
N HIS A 305 6.25 -13.20 -24.79
CA HIS A 305 7.09 -13.90 -23.82
C HIS A 305 6.30 -14.85 -22.91
N THR A 306 5.24 -15.44 -23.40
CA THR A 306 4.31 -16.27 -22.62
C THR A 306 4.92 -17.61 -22.22
N LYS A 307 4.94 -17.89 -20.93
CA LYS A 307 5.33 -19.18 -20.35
C LYS A 307 4.13 -20.15 -20.28
N VAL A 308 4.38 -21.43 -20.11
CA VAL A 308 3.33 -22.44 -19.90
C VAL A 308 2.50 -22.16 -18.65
N SER A 309 3.17 -21.67 -17.58
CA SER A 309 2.54 -21.24 -16.32
C SER A 309 1.50 -20.14 -16.52
N ASP A 310 1.73 -19.24 -17.46
CA ASP A 310 0.84 -18.12 -17.77
C ASP A 310 -0.47 -18.61 -18.38
N TRP A 311 -0.39 -19.57 -19.30
CA TRP A 311 -1.58 -20.22 -19.87
C TRP A 311 -2.40 -20.97 -18.84
N GLN A 312 -1.74 -21.70 -17.92
CA GLN A 312 -2.43 -22.35 -16.81
C GLN A 312 -3.07 -21.33 -15.86
N GLY A 313 -2.33 -20.26 -15.56
CA GLY A 313 -2.81 -19.17 -14.72
C GLY A 313 -4.03 -18.49 -15.31
N LEU A 314 -4.00 -18.17 -16.61
CA LEU A 314 -5.12 -17.57 -17.33
C LEU A 314 -6.33 -18.50 -17.36
N TYR A 315 -6.13 -19.78 -17.68
CA TYR A 315 -7.21 -20.77 -17.70
C TYR A 315 -7.90 -20.88 -16.33
N LYS A 316 -7.11 -21.00 -15.24
CA LYS A 316 -7.63 -21.05 -13.87
C LYS A 316 -8.40 -19.78 -13.51
N THR A 317 -7.88 -18.63 -13.91
CA THR A 317 -8.52 -17.33 -13.67
C THR A 317 -9.88 -17.23 -14.36
N VAL A 318 -9.92 -17.55 -15.64
CA VAL A 318 -11.17 -17.46 -16.42
C VAL A 318 -12.19 -18.49 -15.94
N TYR A 319 -11.76 -19.72 -15.64
CA TYR A 319 -12.63 -20.74 -15.05
C TYR A 319 -13.22 -20.30 -13.70
N SER A 320 -12.38 -19.73 -12.83
CA SER A 320 -12.83 -19.19 -11.53
C SER A 320 -13.79 -18.00 -11.69
N ALA A 321 -13.59 -17.15 -12.69
CA ALA A 321 -14.50 -16.07 -13.02
C ALA A 321 -15.89 -16.61 -13.44
N VAL A 322 -15.94 -17.69 -14.24
CA VAL A 322 -17.20 -18.35 -14.60
C VAL A 322 -17.88 -18.93 -13.35
N CYS A 323 -17.12 -19.56 -12.44
CA CYS A 323 -17.66 -20.05 -11.17
C CYS A 323 -18.22 -18.93 -10.29
N ILE A 324 -17.53 -17.78 -10.22
CA ILE A 324 -18.01 -16.58 -9.50
C ILE A 324 -19.34 -16.12 -10.12
N ARG A 325 -19.40 -15.97 -11.45
CA ARG A 325 -20.63 -15.58 -12.15
C ARG A 325 -21.81 -16.52 -11.83
N ASP A 326 -21.59 -17.80 -11.93
CA ASP A 326 -22.65 -18.80 -11.73
C ASP A 326 -23.13 -18.83 -10.27
N THR A 327 -22.20 -18.66 -9.31
CA THR A 327 -22.54 -18.50 -7.89
C THR A 327 -23.35 -17.23 -7.66
N VAL A 328 -22.90 -16.08 -8.21
CA VAL A 328 -23.55 -14.78 -8.03
C VAL A 328 -24.94 -14.75 -8.70
N ARG A 329 -25.15 -15.45 -9.81
CA ARG A 329 -26.47 -15.60 -10.43
C ARG A 329 -27.51 -16.23 -9.52
N SER A 330 -27.10 -17.07 -8.57
CA SER A 330 -27.99 -17.65 -7.57
C SER A 330 -28.31 -16.70 -6.42
N LEU A 331 -27.62 -15.56 -6.31
CA LEU A 331 -27.81 -14.56 -5.26
C LEU A 331 -28.86 -13.50 -5.69
N PRO A 332 -29.37 -12.68 -4.74
CA PRO A 332 -30.37 -11.66 -5.05
C PRO A 332 -29.84 -10.63 -6.07
N GLN A 333 -30.45 -10.60 -7.26
CA GLN A 333 -30.07 -9.68 -8.34
C GLN A 333 -30.58 -8.24 -8.11
N SER A 334 -31.24 -7.97 -7.00
CA SER A 334 -31.58 -6.60 -6.54
C SER A 334 -30.35 -5.83 -6.08
N ILE A 335 -29.28 -6.54 -5.70
CA ILE A 335 -27.98 -5.93 -5.34
C ILE A 335 -27.22 -5.60 -6.62
N GLN A 336 -26.97 -4.30 -6.82
CA GLN A 336 -26.38 -3.77 -8.06
C GLN A 336 -25.10 -4.49 -8.46
N LEU A 337 -24.17 -4.74 -7.53
CA LEU A 337 -22.90 -5.44 -7.83
C LEU A 337 -23.14 -6.86 -8.36
N PHE A 338 -24.11 -7.58 -7.81
CA PHE A 338 -24.41 -8.96 -8.24
C PHE A 338 -25.02 -8.97 -9.64
N GLN A 339 -25.86 -8.00 -9.95
CA GLN A 339 -26.35 -7.81 -11.30
C GLN A 339 -25.22 -7.49 -12.27
N GLU A 340 -24.33 -6.54 -11.92
CA GLU A 340 -23.19 -6.16 -12.76
C GLU A 340 -22.23 -7.32 -13.02
N ILE A 341 -21.97 -8.18 -12.02
CA ILE A 341 -21.15 -9.40 -12.19
C ILE A 341 -21.88 -10.38 -13.11
N SER A 342 -23.17 -10.59 -12.91
CA SER A 342 -23.97 -11.54 -13.69
C SER A 342 -24.05 -11.18 -15.17
N GLU A 343 -24.12 -9.89 -15.48
CA GLU A 343 -24.20 -9.34 -16.84
C GLU A 343 -22.81 -9.04 -17.43
N GLY A 344 -21.89 -8.58 -16.60
CA GLY A 344 -20.54 -8.13 -17.01
C GLY A 344 -19.56 -9.26 -17.33
N PHE A 345 -19.76 -10.43 -16.70
CA PHE A 345 -18.98 -11.64 -17.02
C PHE A 345 -19.57 -12.31 -18.25
N SER A 346 -19.18 -11.80 -19.41
CA SER A 346 -19.72 -12.19 -20.71
C SER A 346 -19.39 -13.64 -21.09
N ASP A 347 -20.08 -14.15 -22.11
CA ASP A 347 -19.80 -15.46 -22.68
C ASP A 347 -18.43 -15.56 -23.39
N ASP A 348 -17.77 -14.42 -23.63
CA ASP A 348 -16.39 -14.39 -24.09
C ASP A 348 -15.43 -15.09 -23.13
N LEU A 349 -15.70 -15.05 -21.81
CA LEU A 349 -14.92 -15.77 -20.81
C LEU A 349 -15.01 -17.28 -21.05
N TYR A 350 -16.22 -17.77 -21.29
CA TYR A 350 -16.42 -19.19 -21.62
C TYR A 350 -15.74 -19.56 -22.93
N TYR A 351 -15.80 -18.68 -23.92
CA TYR A 351 -15.12 -18.85 -25.20
C TYR A 351 -13.59 -18.94 -25.00
N ILE A 352 -12.97 -18.02 -24.25
CA ILE A 352 -11.53 -18.03 -23.96
C ILE A 352 -11.14 -19.31 -23.20
N ALA A 353 -11.88 -19.69 -22.15
CA ALA A 353 -11.63 -20.91 -21.39
C ALA A 353 -11.71 -22.16 -22.29
N SER A 354 -12.74 -22.23 -23.12
CA SER A 354 -12.97 -23.33 -24.04
C SER A 354 -11.85 -23.40 -25.11
N LEU A 355 -11.45 -22.25 -25.65
CA LEU A 355 -10.39 -22.15 -26.65
C LEU A 355 -9.05 -22.63 -26.08
N ILE A 356 -8.66 -22.13 -24.92
CA ILE A 356 -7.41 -22.52 -24.23
C ILE A 356 -7.45 -24.02 -23.89
N SER A 357 -8.55 -24.51 -23.35
CA SER A 357 -8.72 -25.93 -22.98
C SER A 357 -8.65 -26.86 -24.19
N ARG A 358 -9.10 -26.41 -25.36
CA ARG A 358 -9.09 -27.20 -26.60
C ARG A 358 -7.73 -27.20 -27.28
N VAL A 359 -6.99 -26.09 -27.21
CA VAL A 359 -5.75 -25.88 -27.97
C VAL A 359 -4.54 -26.35 -27.16
N VAL A 360 -4.44 -25.97 -25.89
CA VAL A 360 -3.24 -26.17 -25.08
C VAL A 360 -3.20 -27.57 -24.49
N ASP A 361 -2.14 -28.29 -24.73
CA ASP A 361 -1.81 -29.51 -24.00
C ASP A 361 -0.98 -29.18 -22.76
N PHE A 362 -1.63 -29.09 -21.60
CA PHE A 362 -0.95 -28.72 -20.36
C PHE A 362 0.02 -29.78 -19.84
N GLU A 363 -0.27 -31.07 -20.05
CA GLU A 363 0.58 -32.17 -19.60
C GLU A 363 1.83 -32.26 -20.47
N GLY A 364 1.65 -32.23 -21.80
CA GLY A 364 2.75 -32.19 -22.73
C GLY A 364 3.61 -30.94 -22.59
N SER A 365 2.97 -29.80 -22.38
CA SER A 365 3.67 -28.52 -22.20
C SER A 365 4.54 -28.48 -20.94
N LEU A 366 4.10 -29.10 -19.84
CA LEU A 366 4.89 -29.23 -18.61
C LEU A 366 6.05 -30.20 -18.80
N ALA A 367 5.82 -31.33 -19.49
CA ALA A 367 6.86 -32.35 -19.74
C ALA A 367 7.99 -31.80 -20.62
N GLU A 368 7.66 -31.00 -21.64
CA GLU A 368 8.61 -30.43 -22.59
C GLU A 368 9.10 -29.04 -22.20
N ASN A 369 8.57 -28.47 -21.12
CA ASN A 369 8.81 -27.10 -20.67
C ASN A 369 8.64 -26.06 -21.78
N ARG A 370 7.68 -26.25 -22.68
CA ARG A 370 7.31 -25.36 -23.77
C ARG A 370 5.83 -25.53 -24.11
N PHE A 371 5.29 -24.56 -24.85
CA PHE A 371 3.93 -24.64 -25.36
C PHE A 371 3.79 -25.82 -26.34
N THR A 372 2.83 -26.67 -26.08
CA THR A 372 2.47 -27.80 -26.96
C THR A 372 0.98 -27.77 -27.26
N VAL A 373 0.63 -28.15 -28.49
CA VAL A 373 -0.73 -28.18 -29.01
C VAL A 373 -1.33 -29.57 -28.84
N LYS A 374 -2.60 -29.63 -28.39
CA LYS A 374 -3.37 -30.87 -28.25
C LYS A 374 -3.57 -31.57 -29.59
N PRO A 375 -3.72 -32.90 -29.60
CA PRO A 375 -4.10 -33.64 -30.80
C PRO A 375 -5.45 -33.17 -31.36
N ASN A 376 -5.59 -33.24 -32.70
CA ASN A 376 -6.75 -32.84 -33.50
C ASN A 376 -7.08 -31.33 -33.48
N VAL A 377 -6.08 -30.48 -33.20
CA VAL A 377 -6.17 -29.03 -33.37
C VAL A 377 -5.71 -28.62 -34.76
N ASP A 378 -4.56 -29.11 -35.18
CA ASP A 378 -4.00 -28.90 -36.51
C ASP A 378 -3.53 -30.22 -37.14
N PRO A 379 -4.14 -30.65 -38.25
CA PRO A 379 -3.78 -31.91 -38.92
C PRO A 379 -2.31 -31.99 -39.36
N ALA A 380 -1.69 -30.86 -39.69
CA ALA A 380 -0.30 -30.81 -40.14
C ALA A 380 0.67 -31.05 -38.96
N ILE A 381 0.36 -30.48 -37.78
CA ILE A 381 1.11 -30.73 -36.55
C ILE A 381 0.96 -32.21 -36.13
N ASP A 382 -0.25 -32.74 -36.17
CA ASP A 382 -0.52 -34.14 -35.83
C ASP A 382 0.22 -35.14 -36.74
N GLU A 383 0.27 -34.84 -38.03
CA GLU A 383 0.99 -35.67 -38.98
C GLU A 383 2.51 -35.66 -38.72
N LYS A 384 3.09 -34.47 -38.42
CA LYS A 384 4.51 -34.36 -38.07
C LYS A 384 4.81 -35.08 -36.76
N LYS A 385 3.99 -34.92 -35.74
CA LYS A 385 4.14 -35.62 -34.43
C LYS A 385 4.03 -37.13 -34.61
N ARG A 386 3.13 -37.61 -35.44
CA ARG A 386 2.99 -39.04 -35.77
C ARG A 386 4.24 -39.59 -36.45
N ARG A 387 4.81 -38.83 -37.44
CA ARG A 387 6.08 -39.19 -38.06
C ARG A 387 7.22 -39.23 -37.06
N MET A 388 7.27 -38.28 -36.13
CA MET A 388 8.25 -38.26 -35.04
C MET A 388 8.13 -39.49 -34.11
N MET A 389 6.93 -39.93 -33.74
CA MET A 389 6.73 -41.11 -32.90
C MET A 389 7.24 -42.41 -33.58
N GLY A 390 7.08 -42.54 -34.90
CA GLY A 390 7.59 -43.69 -35.68
C GLY A 390 9.07 -43.56 -36.02
N LEU A 391 9.70 -42.41 -35.74
CA LEU A 391 11.05 -42.13 -36.24
C LEU A 391 12.11 -43.02 -35.58
N SER A 392 11.99 -43.40 -34.32
CA SER A 392 12.96 -44.23 -33.59
C SER A 392 13.08 -45.63 -34.16
N ASP A 393 11.97 -46.24 -34.50
CA ASP A 393 11.95 -47.60 -35.10
C ASP A 393 12.51 -47.53 -36.54
N PHE A 394 12.08 -46.54 -37.30
CA PHE A 394 12.58 -46.29 -38.66
C PHE A 394 14.10 -46.04 -38.66
N LEU A 395 14.62 -45.17 -37.77
CA LEU A 395 16.06 -44.89 -37.67
C LEU A 395 16.85 -46.15 -37.24
N THR A 396 16.27 -46.98 -36.40
CA THR A 396 16.89 -48.26 -36.00
C THR A 396 17.03 -49.19 -37.19
N ASP A 397 16.04 -49.28 -38.07
CA ASP A 397 16.11 -50.07 -39.28
C ASP A 397 17.09 -49.48 -40.30
N VAL A 398 17.18 -48.17 -40.42
CA VAL A 398 18.18 -47.50 -41.24
C VAL A 398 19.59 -47.77 -40.66
N ALA A 399 19.79 -47.64 -39.35
CA ALA A 399 21.07 -47.96 -38.70
C ALA A 399 21.53 -49.40 -38.96
N ARG A 400 20.58 -50.35 -38.89
CA ARG A 400 20.88 -51.75 -39.19
C ARG A 400 21.38 -51.93 -40.64
N ARG A 401 20.79 -51.27 -41.62
CA ARG A 401 21.23 -51.33 -43.03
C ARG A 401 22.53 -50.58 -43.26
N GLU A 402 22.79 -49.48 -42.55
CA GLU A 402 24.08 -48.77 -42.64
C GLU A 402 25.20 -49.67 -42.03
N LEU A 403 24.94 -50.38 -40.95
CA LEU A 403 25.92 -51.25 -40.31
C LEU A 403 26.45 -52.31 -41.23
N GLU A 404 25.62 -52.83 -42.17
CA GLU A 404 26.02 -53.80 -43.20
C GLU A 404 27.07 -53.22 -44.19
N HIS A 405 27.17 -51.92 -44.30
CA HIS A 405 28.08 -51.23 -45.25
C HIS A 405 29.30 -50.60 -44.53
N LEU A 406 29.31 -50.62 -43.17
CA LEU A 406 30.41 -50.10 -42.36
C LEU A 406 31.54 -51.14 -42.21
N ASP A 407 32.71 -50.63 -41.78
CA ASP A 407 33.87 -51.54 -41.53
C ASP A 407 33.49 -52.61 -40.47
N ALA A 408 33.80 -53.85 -40.76
CA ALA A 408 33.51 -55.00 -39.90
C ALA A 408 34.03 -54.90 -38.45
N ARG A 409 34.92 -53.94 -38.18
CA ARG A 409 35.46 -53.63 -36.82
C ARG A 409 34.45 -52.85 -35.96
N ILE A 410 33.44 -52.22 -36.54
CA ILE A 410 32.45 -51.43 -35.84
C ILE A 410 31.34 -52.35 -35.32
N PRO A 411 31.18 -52.51 -33.97
CA PRO A 411 30.28 -53.50 -33.40
C PRO A 411 28.82 -53.05 -33.49
N SER A 412 28.55 -51.72 -33.57
CA SER A 412 27.20 -51.17 -33.61
C SER A 412 27.20 -49.77 -34.13
N CYS A 413 26.13 -49.33 -34.75
CA CYS A 413 25.89 -47.93 -35.07
C CYS A 413 24.44 -47.59 -34.76
N CYS A 414 24.17 -46.30 -34.60
CA CYS A 414 22.82 -45.77 -34.49
C CYS A 414 22.68 -44.49 -35.29
N VAL A 415 21.53 -44.28 -35.86
CA VAL A 415 21.20 -43.01 -36.52
C VAL A 415 20.49 -42.18 -35.48
N ILE A 416 21.03 -40.99 -35.26
CA ILE A 416 20.45 -40.01 -34.30
C ILE A 416 20.04 -38.74 -35.07
N TYR A 417 19.01 -38.13 -34.61
CA TYR A 417 18.57 -36.82 -35.09
C TYR A 417 18.92 -35.73 -34.06
N ILE A 418 19.62 -34.70 -34.49
CA ILE A 418 19.95 -33.53 -33.69
C ILE A 418 19.29 -32.31 -34.35
N PRO A 419 18.39 -31.59 -33.65
CA PRO A 419 17.76 -30.39 -34.16
C PRO A 419 18.80 -29.39 -34.71
N LEU A 420 18.51 -28.73 -35.83
CA LEU A 420 19.38 -27.80 -36.57
C LEU A 420 20.61 -28.41 -37.25
N ILE A 421 21.06 -29.60 -36.86
CA ILE A 421 22.20 -30.28 -37.49
C ILE A 421 21.72 -31.35 -38.49
N GLY A 422 20.61 -32.03 -38.17
CA GLY A 422 20.03 -33.09 -38.97
C GLY A 422 20.37 -34.50 -38.50
N PHE A 423 20.21 -35.48 -39.42
CA PHE A 423 20.46 -36.90 -39.14
C PHE A 423 21.95 -37.23 -39.23
N LEU A 424 22.46 -37.90 -38.19
CA LEU A 424 23.86 -38.31 -38.09
C LEU A 424 23.95 -39.79 -37.75
N LEU A 425 24.97 -40.46 -38.32
CA LEU A 425 25.38 -41.80 -37.97
C LEU A 425 26.32 -41.74 -36.77
N SER A 426 25.95 -42.33 -35.66
CA SER A 426 26.72 -42.37 -34.42
C SER A 426 27.34 -43.75 -34.24
N VAL A 427 28.67 -43.80 -34.14
CA VAL A 427 29.49 -44.99 -34.03
C VAL A 427 30.30 -44.94 -32.74
N PRO A 428 30.45 -46.04 -31.96
CA PRO A 428 31.29 -46.03 -30.77
C PRO A 428 32.75 -45.83 -31.16
N ARG A 429 33.46 -45.06 -30.36
CA ARG A 429 34.91 -44.88 -30.55
C ARG A 429 35.63 -46.19 -30.26
N LEU A 430 36.37 -46.71 -31.24
CA LEU A 430 37.22 -47.90 -31.04
C LEU A 430 38.51 -47.53 -30.30
N PRO A 431 39.11 -48.46 -29.51
CA PRO A 431 40.37 -48.20 -28.82
C PRO A 431 41.56 -47.87 -29.79
N SER A 432 41.44 -48.27 -31.05
CA SER A 432 42.41 -47.98 -32.14
C SER A 432 42.30 -46.60 -32.73
N MET A 433 41.25 -45.85 -32.42
CA MET A 433 40.98 -44.47 -32.92
C MET A 433 41.45 -43.45 -31.91
N VAL A 434 42.71 -43.06 -31.92
CA VAL A 434 43.35 -42.15 -30.95
C VAL A 434 43.53 -40.77 -31.52
N GLU A 435 43.98 -40.64 -32.73
CA GLU A 435 44.29 -39.38 -33.41
C GLU A 435 43.16 -38.96 -34.37
N LYS A 436 43.11 -37.70 -34.73
CA LYS A 436 42.03 -37.14 -35.60
C LYS A 436 42.03 -37.79 -36.99
N GLU A 437 43.20 -38.22 -37.47
CA GLU A 437 43.34 -38.91 -38.76
C GLU A 437 42.69 -40.30 -38.72
N ASP A 438 42.58 -40.94 -37.58
CA ASP A 438 41.89 -42.22 -37.37
C ASP A 438 40.37 -42.11 -37.46
N PHE A 439 39.85 -40.89 -37.44
CA PHE A 439 38.39 -40.65 -37.53
C PHE A 439 37.85 -40.55 -38.96
N GLU A 440 38.73 -40.50 -39.93
CA GLU A 440 38.32 -40.51 -41.34
C GLU A 440 37.89 -41.93 -41.78
N MET A 441 36.67 -42.06 -42.27
CA MET A 441 36.12 -43.28 -42.82
C MET A 441 35.69 -43.08 -44.27
N GLU A 442 35.96 -44.05 -45.10
CA GLU A 442 35.57 -43.99 -46.52
C GLU A 442 34.07 -43.88 -46.69
N GLY A 443 33.62 -42.83 -47.37
CA GLY A 443 32.23 -42.57 -47.65
C GLY A 443 31.46 -41.88 -46.50
N LEU A 444 32.12 -41.47 -45.38
CA LEU A 444 31.52 -40.77 -44.23
C LEU A 444 32.20 -39.45 -43.97
N ASP A 445 31.44 -38.38 -43.84
CA ASP A 445 31.94 -37.07 -43.45
C ASP A 445 31.95 -36.96 -41.91
N PHE A 446 33.12 -36.84 -41.29
CA PHE A 446 33.24 -36.66 -39.84
C PHE A 446 32.69 -35.29 -39.42
N MET A 447 31.81 -35.28 -38.42
CA MET A 447 31.21 -34.05 -37.89
C MET A 447 31.82 -33.66 -36.56
N PHE A 448 31.70 -34.50 -35.53
CA PHE A 448 32.27 -34.22 -34.22
C PHE A 448 32.35 -35.50 -33.35
N LEU A 449 33.14 -35.40 -32.26
CA LEU A 449 33.27 -36.43 -31.24
C LEU A 449 32.47 -35.99 -29.99
N SER A 450 31.64 -36.88 -29.45
CA SER A 450 30.93 -36.69 -28.18
C SER A 450 31.28 -37.86 -27.24
N GLU A 451 31.88 -37.55 -26.09
CA GLU A 451 32.34 -38.50 -25.07
C GLU A 451 33.03 -39.74 -25.64
N GLU A 452 32.26 -40.80 -25.90
CA GLU A 452 32.79 -42.09 -26.43
C GLU A 452 32.26 -42.42 -27.82
N ARG A 453 31.61 -41.47 -28.53
CA ARG A 453 31.01 -41.74 -29.85
C ARG A 453 31.43 -40.71 -30.87
N LEU A 454 31.64 -41.22 -32.08
CA LEU A 454 31.95 -40.44 -33.30
C LEU A 454 30.69 -40.26 -34.11
N HIS A 455 30.46 -39.03 -34.58
CA HIS A 455 29.29 -38.67 -35.35
C HIS A 455 29.69 -38.33 -36.76
N TYR A 456 29.01 -38.97 -37.72
CA TYR A 456 29.30 -38.85 -39.12
C TYR A 456 28.05 -38.48 -39.91
N ARG A 457 28.27 -37.90 -41.04
CA ARG A 457 27.25 -37.70 -42.07
C ARG A 457 27.49 -38.67 -43.23
N SER A 458 26.54 -39.58 -43.46
CA SER A 458 26.57 -40.51 -44.57
C SER A 458 25.71 -40.01 -45.74
N GLN A 459 25.84 -40.57 -46.91
CA GLN A 459 24.96 -40.28 -48.06
C GLN A 459 23.49 -40.51 -47.66
N ARG A 460 23.22 -41.56 -46.91
CA ARG A 460 21.85 -41.91 -46.44
C ARG A 460 21.31 -40.95 -45.41
N THR A 461 22.16 -40.45 -44.53
CA THR A 461 21.71 -39.41 -43.56
C THR A 461 21.40 -38.11 -44.28
N LYS A 462 22.11 -37.75 -45.35
CA LYS A 462 21.76 -36.62 -46.24
C LYS A 462 20.43 -36.84 -46.95
N GLU A 463 20.18 -38.06 -47.46
CA GLU A 463 18.89 -38.41 -48.04
C GLU A 463 17.75 -38.35 -47.04
N LEU A 464 18.00 -38.69 -45.73
CA LEU A 464 17.04 -38.56 -44.67
C LEU A 464 16.75 -37.08 -44.38
N ASP A 465 17.76 -36.20 -44.35
CA ASP A 465 17.58 -34.76 -44.20
C ASP A 465 16.72 -34.18 -45.35
N ASP A 466 16.96 -34.59 -46.59
CA ASP A 466 16.18 -34.15 -47.76
C ASP A 466 14.74 -34.70 -47.73
N LEU A 467 14.53 -35.93 -47.24
CA LEU A 467 13.23 -36.58 -47.22
C LEU A 467 12.34 -36.16 -46.05
N LEU A 468 12.92 -36.04 -44.88
CA LEU A 468 12.19 -35.80 -43.66
C LEU A 468 12.26 -34.35 -43.15
N GLY A 469 13.34 -33.64 -43.51
CA GLY A 469 13.59 -32.28 -43.01
C GLY A 469 13.79 -32.21 -41.53
N ASP A 470 13.74 -30.98 -40.96
CA ASP A 470 13.81 -30.75 -39.52
C ASP A 470 12.41 -30.81 -38.87
N LEU A 471 11.86 -32.03 -38.77
CA LEU A 471 10.53 -32.27 -38.22
C LEU A 471 10.34 -31.65 -36.83
N HIS A 472 11.39 -31.59 -36.03
CA HIS A 472 11.31 -31.06 -34.64
C HIS A 472 11.19 -29.54 -34.64
N CYS A 473 12.04 -28.85 -35.41
CA CYS A 473 11.97 -27.38 -35.52
C CYS A 473 10.68 -26.95 -36.22
N ASP A 474 10.32 -27.61 -37.33
CA ASP A 474 9.07 -27.33 -38.03
C ASP A 474 7.83 -27.48 -37.11
N THR A 475 7.79 -28.53 -36.28
CA THR A 475 6.68 -28.75 -35.36
C THR A 475 6.64 -27.63 -34.31
N LYS A 476 7.79 -27.21 -33.77
CA LYS A 476 7.88 -26.07 -32.82
C LYS A 476 7.42 -24.77 -33.45
N ASP A 477 7.83 -24.49 -34.66
CA ASP A 477 7.46 -23.25 -35.38
C ASP A 477 5.95 -23.20 -35.62
N MET A 478 5.35 -24.33 -36.03
CA MET A 478 3.89 -24.41 -36.17
C MET A 478 3.15 -24.27 -34.86
N GLU A 479 3.62 -24.89 -33.80
CA GLU A 479 3.03 -24.74 -32.46
C GLU A 479 3.16 -23.30 -31.94
N THR A 480 4.28 -22.63 -32.22
CA THR A 480 4.49 -21.21 -31.91
C THR A 480 3.53 -20.30 -32.71
N ALA A 481 3.30 -20.62 -34.01
CA ALA A 481 2.31 -19.89 -34.79
C ALA A 481 0.88 -20.01 -34.20
N VAL A 482 0.48 -21.24 -33.78
CA VAL A 482 -0.80 -21.47 -33.12
C VAL A 482 -0.87 -20.69 -31.77
N MET A 483 0.21 -20.69 -31.01
CA MET A 483 0.31 -19.92 -29.76
C MET A 483 0.11 -18.42 -30.01
N THR A 484 0.78 -17.86 -31.01
CA THR A 484 0.67 -16.44 -31.37
C THR A 484 -0.75 -16.07 -31.78
N GLN A 485 -1.42 -16.94 -32.55
CA GLN A 485 -2.82 -16.73 -32.92
C GLN A 485 -3.74 -16.78 -31.70
N LEU A 486 -3.49 -17.70 -30.78
CA LEU A 486 -4.23 -17.81 -29.52
C LEU A 486 -4.05 -16.56 -28.67
N GLN A 487 -2.80 -16.05 -28.53
CA GLN A 487 -2.49 -14.80 -27.84
C GLN A 487 -3.27 -13.62 -28.43
N THR A 488 -3.23 -13.44 -29.73
CA THR A 488 -3.95 -12.37 -30.44
C THR A 488 -5.45 -12.42 -30.14
N THR A 489 -6.05 -13.63 -30.18
CA THR A 489 -7.48 -13.81 -29.89
C THR A 489 -7.83 -13.46 -28.46
N VAL A 490 -6.96 -13.75 -27.48
CA VAL A 490 -7.16 -13.38 -26.08
C VAL A 490 -7.03 -11.87 -25.89
N LEU A 491 -6.01 -11.24 -26.50
CA LEU A 491 -5.79 -9.79 -26.41
C LEU A 491 -6.94 -8.98 -27.01
N GLU A 492 -7.50 -9.41 -28.14
CA GLU A 492 -8.68 -8.77 -28.74
C GLU A 492 -9.90 -8.77 -27.82
N ARG A 493 -10.00 -9.75 -26.91
CA ARG A 493 -11.07 -9.88 -25.92
C ARG A 493 -10.65 -9.46 -24.51
N SER A 494 -9.53 -8.76 -24.35
CA SER A 494 -8.99 -8.36 -23.04
C SER A 494 -9.97 -7.53 -22.20
N ALA A 495 -10.87 -6.79 -22.84
CA ALA A 495 -11.89 -6.00 -22.14
C ALA A 495 -12.76 -6.82 -21.17
N CYS A 496 -13.11 -8.09 -21.52
CA CYS A 496 -13.86 -8.95 -20.60
C CYS A 496 -13.02 -9.37 -19.39
N LEU A 497 -11.70 -9.56 -19.56
CA LEU A 497 -10.79 -9.91 -18.48
C LEU A 497 -10.59 -8.75 -17.50
N TYR A 498 -10.55 -7.51 -17.98
CA TYR A 498 -10.52 -6.33 -17.10
C TYR A 498 -11.79 -6.15 -16.30
N LYS A 499 -12.97 -6.41 -16.88
CA LYS A 499 -14.23 -6.42 -16.12
C LYS A 499 -14.21 -7.49 -15.02
N VAL A 500 -13.63 -8.67 -15.30
CA VAL A 500 -13.44 -9.69 -14.27
C VAL A 500 -12.55 -9.17 -13.15
N LEU A 501 -11.45 -8.51 -13.50
CA LEU A 501 -10.52 -7.95 -12.52
C LEU A 501 -11.22 -6.94 -11.61
N ASP A 502 -11.86 -5.92 -12.20
CA ASP A 502 -12.48 -4.81 -11.47
C ASP A 502 -13.60 -5.30 -10.55
N LEU A 503 -14.55 -6.08 -11.09
CA LEU A 503 -15.70 -6.56 -10.32
C LEU A 503 -15.31 -7.61 -9.28
N SER A 504 -14.32 -8.45 -9.57
CA SER A 504 -13.80 -9.43 -8.58
C SER A 504 -13.03 -8.73 -7.47
N ALA A 505 -12.26 -7.69 -7.78
CA ALA A 505 -11.57 -6.90 -6.77
C ALA A 505 -12.56 -6.16 -5.86
N GLU A 506 -13.62 -5.56 -6.42
CA GLU A 506 -14.68 -4.91 -5.64
C GLU A 506 -15.40 -5.92 -4.74
N LEU A 507 -15.75 -7.07 -5.28
CA LEU A 507 -16.38 -8.16 -4.52
C LEU A 507 -15.51 -8.61 -3.36
N ASP A 508 -14.21 -8.84 -3.60
CA ASP A 508 -13.24 -9.27 -2.58
C ASP A 508 -13.08 -8.22 -1.46
N CYS A 509 -13.01 -6.93 -1.81
CA CYS A 509 -12.99 -5.84 -0.83
C CYS A 509 -14.22 -5.86 0.08
N LEU A 510 -15.42 -5.98 -0.49
CA LEU A 510 -16.67 -5.94 0.25
C LEU A 510 -16.86 -7.19 1.13
N MET A 511 -16.41 -8.34 0.65
CA MET A 511 -16.35 -9.56 1.45
C MET A 511 -15.33 -9.45 2.59
N SER A 512 -14.21 -8.77 2.37
CA SER A 512 -13.21 -8.47 3.38
C SER A 512 -13.77 -7.60 4.50
N LEU A 513 -14.47 -6.50 4.15
CA LEU A 513 -15.13 -5.63 5.11
C LEU A 513 -16.25 -6.36 5.87
N SER A 514 -17.01 -7.22 5.20
CA SER A 514 -18.03 -8.06 5.82
C SER A 514 -17.43 -9.05 6.83
N HIS A 515 -16.29 -9.65 6.50
CA HIS A 515 -15.59 -10.57 7.41
C HIS A 515 -15.15 -9.83 8.69
N ALA A 516 -14.54 -8.67 8.56
CA ALA A 516 -14.18 -7.84 9.72
C ALA A 516 -15.41 -7.42 10.53
N SER A 517 -16.53 -7.08 9.88
CA SER A 517 -17.79 -6.75 10.55
C SER A 517 -18.30 -7.89 11.42
N GLN A 518 -18.27 -9.13 10.91
CA GLN A 518 -18.68 -10.32 11.67
C GLN A 518 -17.71 -10.63 12.81
N GLU A 519 -16.40 -10.57 12.54
CA GLU A 519 -15.36 -10.93 13.51
C GLU A 519 -15.36 -9.99 14.72
N TYR A 520 -15.51 -8.68 14.49
CA TYR A 520 -15.42 -7.66 15.53
C TYR A 520 -16.77 -7.13 16.00
N GLY A 521 -17.88 -7.63 15.48
CA GLY A 521 -19.23 -7.22 15.85
C GLY A 521 -19.51 -5.75 15.56
N TYR A 522 -19.18 -5.31 14.34
CA TYR A 522 -19.45 -3.96 13.87
C TYR A 522 -20.89 -3.84 13.36
N THR A 523 -21.39 -2.63 13.29
CA THR A 523 -22.76 -2.32 12.83
C THR A 523 -22.74 -1.38 11.64
N SER A 524 -23.72 -1.52 10.78
CA SER A 524 -23.85 -0.68 9.57
C SER A 524 -24.33 0.72 9.96
N PRO A 525 -23.54 1.78 9.66
CA PRO A 525 -23.94 3.15 9.94
C PRO A 525 -25.01 3.63 8.96
N THR A 526 -25.92 4.48 9.42
CA THR A 526 -26.82 5.24 8.56
C THR A 526 -26.07 6.46 8.04
N LEU A 527 -25.93 6.54 6.71
CA LEU A 527 -25.25 7.65 6.05
C LEU A 527 -26.25 8.60 5.43
N ALA A 528 -26.04 9.89 5.61
CA ALA A 528 -26.92 10.92 5.04
C ALA A 528 -26.15 12.21 4.71
N ASN A 529 -26.71 13.01 3.82
CA ASN A 529 -26.09 14.28 3.42
C ASN A 529 -26.51 15.46 4.34
N HIS A 530 -26.55 15.20 5.64
CA HIS A 530 -26.81 16.21 6.68
C HIS A 530 -25.54 16.43 7.52
N ARG A 531 -25.54 17.44 8.37
CA ARG A 531 -24.41 17.83 9.21
C ARG A 531 -24.57 17.36 10.65
N ARG A 532 -24.96 16.08 10.84
CA ARG A 532 -25.10 15.45 12.16
C ARG A 532 -24.22 14.23 12.25
N ILE A 533 -23.59 14.02 13.38
CA ILE A 533 -22.84 12.79 13.68
C ILE A 533 -23.33 12.32 15.06
N THR A 534 -23.90 11.13 15.10
CA THR A 534 -24.37 10.47 16.31
C THR A 534 -23.79 9.08 16.38
N LEU A 535 -23.01 8.82 17.42
CA LEU A 535 -22.40 7.52 17.70
C LEU A 535 -22.84 7.08 19.10
N ARG A 536 -23.47 5.93 19.22
CA ARG A 536 -23.91 5.38 20.51
C ARG A 536 -23.04 4.21 20.89
N GLN A 537 -22.52 4.21 22.12
CA GLN A 537 -21.65 3.17 22.64
C GLN A 537 -20.54 2.78 21.65
N ALA A 538 -19.84 3.79 21.16
CA ALA A 538 -18.76 3.63 20.20
C ALA A 538 -17.51 3.09 20.88
N ARG A 539 -16.75 2.26 20.16
CA ARG A 539 -15.53 1.61 20.61
C ARG A 539 -14.36 2.03 19.71
N HIS A 540 -13.14 1.89 20.19
CA HIS A 540 -11.95 2.19 19.37
C HIS A 540 -11.49 0.94 18.66
N PRO A 541 -11.52 0.87 17.30
CA PRO A 541 -11.31 -0.37 16.54
C PRO A 541 -9.96 -1.04 16.76
N LEU A 542 -8.91 -0.27 17.07
CA LEU A 542 -7.58 -0.82 17.33
C LEU A 542 -7.36 -1.15 18.81
N LEU A 543 -7.81 -0.27 19.70
CA LEU A 543 -7.55 -0.43 21.12
C LEU A 543 -8.35 -1.58 21.74
N GLU A 544 -9.58 -1.82 21.27
CA GLU A 544 -10.39 -2.95 21.73
C GLU A 544 -9.73 -4.32 21.49
N LEU A 545 -8.84 -4.43 20.51
CA LEU A 545 -8.08 -5.64 20.23
C LEU A 545 -6.86 -5.81 21.15
N CYS A 546 -6.37 -4.71 21.71
CA CYS A 546 -5.20 -4.70 22.60
C CYS A 546 -5.56 -4.74 24.08
N SER A 547 -6.78 -4.35 24.46
CA SER A 547 -7.23 -4.25 25.84
C SER A 547 -8.36 -5.24 26.14
N PRO A 548 -8.25 -6.06 27.19
CA PRO A 548 -9.29 -7.02 27.53
C PRO A 548 -10.59 -6.35 28.00
N VAL A 549 -10.52 -5.10 28.44
CA VAL A 549 -11.67 -4.30 28.85
C VAL A 549 -11.61 -2.95 28.18
N PHE A 550 -12.62 -2.62 27.40
CA PHE A 550 -12.76 -1.34 26.73
C PHE A 550 -14.08 -0.66 27.14
N VAL A 551 -14.01 0.61 27.56
CA VAL A 551 -15.19 1.40 27.93
C VAL A 551 -15.68 2.16 26.73
N SER A 552 -16.88 1.82 26.26
CA SER A 552 -17.52 2.50 25.13
C SER A 552 -18.02 3.90 25.52
N ASN A 553 -17.87 4.86 24.61
CA ASN A 553 -18.35 6.23 24.78
C ASN A 553 -19.21 6.67 23.60
N SER A 554 -20.20 7.51 23.86
CA SER A 554 -21.05 8.07 22.85
C SER A 554 -20.56 9.43 22.35
N PHE A 555 -20.88 9.76 21.10
CA PHE A 555 -20.60 11.06 20.51
C PHE A 555 -21.83 11.61 19.82
N LEU A 556 -22.19 12.85 20.09
CA LEU A 556 -23.32 13.55 19.48
C LEU A 556 -22.86 14.93 19.02
N SER A 557 -23.01 15.25 17.76
CA SER A 557 -22.81 16.59 17.21
C SER A 557 -23.93 16.89 16.22
N SER A 558 -24.78 17.86 16.57
CA SER A 558 -25.96 18.20 15.77
C SER A 558 -25.67 19.36 14.83
N GLU A 559 -26.60 19.68 13.93
CA GLU A 559 -26.43 20.77 12.98
C GLU A 559 -26.37 22.15 13.62
N THR A 560 -27.06 22.34 14.73
CA THR A 560 -27.26 23.64 15.36
C THR A 560 -26.77 23.73 16.80
N ARG A 561 -26.39 22.60 17.39
CA ARG A 561 -25.93 22.55 18.79
C ARG A 561 -24.72 21.63 18.94
N GLU A 562 -23.90 21.90 19.94
CA GLU A 562 -22.80 21.02 20.35
C GLU A 562 -21.80 20.68 19.25
N ARG A 563 -21.53 21.64 18.37
CA ARG A 563 -20.55 21.46 17.28
C ARG A 563 -19.11 21.49 17.76
N VAL A 564 -18.83 22.27 18.79
CA VAL A 564 -17.51 22.45 19.39
C VAL A 564 -17.51 21.80 20.76
N LYS A 565 -16.77 20.72 20.91
CA LYS A 565 -16.64 19.97 22.15
C LYS A 565 -15.25 20.15 22.73
N ILE A 566 -15.20 20.68 23.97
CA ILE A 566 -13.96 20.81 24.70
C ILE A 566 -13.93 19.75 25.81
N ILE A 567 -12.94 18.89 25.73
CA ILE A 567 -12.76 17.76 26.63
C ILE A 567 -11.62 18.08 27.57
N THR A 568 -11.92 18.10 28.89
CA THR A 568 -10.94 18.25 29.95
C THR A 568 -10.81 16.95 30.72
N GLY A 569 -9.72 16.76 31.42
CA GLY A 569 -9.50 15.57 32.22
C GLY A 569 -8.02 15.36 32.54
N PRO A 570 -7.71 14.49 33.52
CA PRO A 570 -6.35 14.18 33.90
C PRO A 570 -5.54 13.62 32.71
N ASN A 571 -4.22 13.64 32.82
CA ASN A 571 -3.38 12.89 31.89
C ASN A 571 -3.67 11.39 32.06
N SER A 572 -3.54 10.64 30.98
CA SER A 572 -3.85 9.19 30.91
C SER A 572 -5.32 8.81 31.09
N SER A 573 -6.26 9.78 31.16
CA SER A 573 -7.70 9.51 31.26
C SER A 573 -8.35 9.04 29.93
N GLY A 574 -7.61 8.99 28.83
CA GLY A 574 -8.13 8.51 27.53
C GLY A 574 -8.60 9.60 26.55
N LYS A 575 -8.30 10.89 26.81
CA LYS A 575 -8.72 12.04 25.97
C LYS A 575 -8.34 11.85 24.48
N SER A 576 -7.07 11.61 24.19
CA SER A 576 -6.54 11.43 22.83
C SER A 576 -7.12 10.18 22.14
N ILE A 577 -7.35 9.11 22.90
CA ILE A 577 -7.96 7.87 22.43
C ILE A 577 -9.39 8.12 21.95
N TYR A 578 -10.16 8.91 22.72
CA TYR A 578 -11.53 9.26 22.33
C TYR A 578 -11.58 10.09 21.05
N LEU A 579 -10.65 11.04 20.84
CA LEU A 579 -10.56 11.78 19.58
C LEU A 579 -10.29 10.85 18.40
N LYS A 580 -9.28 9.96 18.55
CA LYS A 580 -8.93 8.97 17.54
C LYS A 580 -10.10 8.03 17.22
N GLN A 581 -10.82 7.58 18.25
CA GLN A 581 -12.01 6.74 18.11
C GLN A 581 -13.04 7.38 17.16
N VAL A 582 -13.40 8.62 17.40
CA VAL A 582 -14.39 9.34 16.56
C VAL A 582 -13.86 9.51 15.13
N GLY A 583 -12.58 9.91 14.97
CA GLY A 583 -11.95 10.05 13.66
C GLY A 583 -11.94 8.74 12.85
N LEU A 584 -11.56 7.63 13.50
CA LEU A 584 -11.52 6.30 12.86
C LEU A 584 -12.91 5.82 12.43
N ILE A 585 -13.91 5.99 13.28
CA ILE A 585 -15.30 5.59 12.99
C ILE A 585 -15.85 6.36 11.79
N VAL A 586 -15.64 7.68 11.75
CA VAL A 586 -16.05 8.50 10.61
C VAL A 586 -15.29 8.06 9.35
N PHE A 587 -14.00 7.82 9.45
CA PHE A 587 -13.20 7.33 8.32
C PHE A 587 -13.69 5.97 7.80
N MET A 588 -13.99 5.00 8.70
CA MET A 588 -14.55 3.69 8.32
C MET A 588 -15.87 3.83 7.56
N ALA A 589 -16.73 4.72 7.99
CA ALA A 589 -17.98 5.00 7.29
C ALA A 589 -17.76 5.55 5.87
N LEU A 590 -16.73 6.39 5.65
CA LEU A 590 -16.41 6.99 4.36
C LEU A 590 -15.75 6.03 3.37
N ILE A 591 -15.30 4.87 3.80
CA ILE A 591 -14.88 3.78 2.90
C ILE A 591 -15.99 2.76 2.64
N GLY A 592 -17.14 2.89 3.32
CA GLY A 592 -18.29 1.98 3.19
C GLY A 592 -18.25 0.78 4.13
N SER A 593 -17.42 0.80 5.16
CA SER A 593 -17.33 -0.23 6.20
C SER A 593 -18.41 -0.07 7.26
N ASP A 594 -18.78 -1.16 7.90
CA ASP A 594 -19.45 -1.15 9.19
C ASP A 594 -18.53 -0.57 10.27
N VAL A 595 -19.10 -0.10 11.37
CA VAL A 595 -18.38 0.67 12.40
C VAL A 595 -18.52 0.07 13.81
N PRO A 596 -17.51 0.23 14.68
CA PRO A 596 -17.54 -0.26 16.06
C PRO A 596 -18.43 0.62 16.95
N ALA A 597 -19.73 0.60 16.76
CA ALA A 597 -20.71 1.31 17.55
C ALA A 597 -21.99 0.48 17.66
N LYS A 598 -22.81 0.71 18.69
CA LYS A 598 -24.11 0.06 18.79
C LYS A 598 -25.10 0.63 17.77
N GLU A 599 -25.06 1.96 17.61
CA GLU A 599 -25.83 2.69 16.60
C GLU A 599 -24.98 3.84 16.09
N ALA A 600 -24.99 4.08 14.79
CA ALA A 600 -24.26 5.17 14.18
C ALA A 600 -25.11 5.84 13.09
N GLU A 601 -25.22 7.16 13.18
CA GLU A 601 -25.78 8.04 12.14
C GLU A 601 -24.69 9.06 11.82
N ILE A 602 -24.19 9.03 10.58
CA ILE A 602 -23.03 9.82 10.19
C ILE A 602 -23.36 10.67 8.98
N GLY A 603 -23.35 11.99 9.19
CA GLY A 603 -23.37 12.97 8.11
C GLY A 603 -22.04 12.94 7.37
N LEU A 604 -22.10 12.94 6.03
CA LEU A 604 -20.90 12.85 5.20
C LEU A 604 -20.03 14.10 5.37
N VAL A 605 -18.78 13.87 5.72
CA VAL A 605 -17.79 14.94 5.88
C VAL A 605 -16.99 15.14 4.59
N ASP A 606 -16.51 16.36 4.38
CA ASP A 606 -15.67 16.73 3.23
C ASP A 606 -14.17 16.70 3.54
N GLY A 607 -13.80 16.69 4.82
CA GLY A 607 -12.42 16.61 5.27
C GLY A 607 -12.30 16.22 6.73
N ILE A 608 -11.21 15.53 7.06
CA ILE A 608 -10.80 15.22 8.42
C ILE A 608 -9.47 15.92 8.67
N PHE A 609 -9.47 16.88 9.60
CA PHE A 609 -8.30 17.66 9.96
C PHE A 609 -7.86 17.27 11.36
N THR A 610 -6.58 16.92 11.51
CA THR A 610 -6.05 16.57 12.83
C THR A 610 -4.92 17.52 13.23
N ARG A 611 -4.93 17.93 14.51
CA ARG A 611 -3.79 18.44 15.21
C ARG A 611 -3.62 17.59 16.46
N MET A 612 -2.85 16.54 16.30
CA MET A 612 -2.51 15.60 17.36
C MET A 612 -1.02 15.36 17.25
N GLN A 613 -0.35 15.09 18.32
CA GLN A 613 1.05 14.78 18.52
C GLN A 613 2.00 15.13 17.34
N SER A 614 2.77 16.20 17.48
CA SER A 614 3.85 16.54 16.54
C SER A 614 4.98 15.50 16.65
N ARG A 615 5.31 14.83 15.55
CA ARG A 615 6.56 14.08 15.46
C ARG A 615 7.68 15.09 15.26
N GLU A 616 8.65 15.09 16.17
CA GLU A 616 9.91 15.79 15.92
C GLU A 616 10.58 15.11 14.71
N SER A 617 10.64 15.83 13.62
CA SER A 617 11.40 15.42 12.45
C SER A 617 12.54 16.40 12.24
N VAL A 618 13.73 15.97 12.57
CA VAL A 618 14.97 16.75 12.31
C VAL A 618 15.09 17.09 10.82
N SER A 619 14.48 16.29 9.96
CA SER A 619 14.49 16.44 8.52
C SER A 619 13.66 17.62 7.99
N VAL A 620 12.64 18.08 8.74
CA VAL A 620 11.74 19.18 8.29
C VAL A 620 12.28 20.56 8.67
N GLY A 621 13.24 20.63 9.61
CA GLY A 621 13.84 21.91 10.04
C GLY A 621 12.87 22.88 10.74
N LEU A 622 11.67 22.42 11.13
CA LEU A 622 10.66 23.20 11.84
C LEU A 622 10.60 22.79 13.30
N SER A 623 10.42 23.77 14.18
CA SER A 623 10.13 23.46 15.60
C SER A 623 8.77 22.79 15.76
N THR A 624 8.60 21.96 16.79
CA THR A 624 7.33 21.31 17.11
C THR A 624 6.17 22.31 17.21
N PHE A 625 6.43 23.48 17.78
CA PHE A 625 5.43 24.56 17.86
C PHE A 625 5.04 25.12 16.48
N MET A 626 5.99 25.24 15.55
CA MET A 626 5.69 25.70 14.19
C MET A 626 4.86 24.68 13.41
N ILE A 627 5.13 23.39 13.61
CA ILE A 627 4.31 22.31 13.07
C ILE A 627 2.88 22.39 13.62
N ASP A 628 2.74 22.58 14.92
CA ASP A 628 1.44 22.75 15.60
C ASP A 628 0.64 23.93 15.02
N LEU A 629 1.32 25.06 14.82
CA LEU A 629 0.71 26.27 14.22
C LEU A 629 0.28 26.03 12.78
N ASN A 630 1.08 25.34 11.97
CA ASN A 630 0.76 25.04 10.59
C ASN A 630 -0.48 24.13 10.49
N GLN A 631 -0.56 23.07 11.31
CA GLN A 631 -1.73 22.19 11.36
C GLN A 631 -2.99 22.93 11.80
N MET A 632 -2.89 23.80 12.82
CA MET A 632 -4.01 24.61 13.28
C MET A 632 -4.43 25.63 12.20
N ALA A 633 -3.48 26.31 11.55
CA ALA A 633 -3.77 27.26 10.48
C ALA A 633 -4.44 26.56 9.28
N HIS A 634 -3.98 25.36 8.96
CA HIS A 634 -4.60 24.56 7.90
C HIS A 634 -6.05 24.20 8.23
N ALA A 635 -6.32 23.72 9.44
CA ALA A 635 -7.68 23.42 9.90
C ALA A 635 -8.57 24.68 9.92
N LEU A 636 -8.05 25.84 10.40
CA LEU A 636 -8.79 27.08 10.42
C LEU A 636 -9.16 27.60 9.02
N ASN A 637 -8.25 27.49 8.06
CA ASN A 637 -8.43 28.07 6.73
C ASN A 637 -9.26 27.18 5.79
N HIS A 638 -9.22 25.85 5.95
CA HIS A 638 -9.79 24.91 4.98
C HIS A 638 -10.99 24.13 5.50
N SER A 639 -11.28 24.18 6.81
CA SER A 639 -12.46 23.48 7.34
C SER A 639 -13.76 24.19 6.99
N SER A 640 -14.73 23.43 6.53
CA SER A 640 -16.11 23.83 6.23
C SER A 640 -17.08 23.37 7.33
N GLY A 641 -18.36 23.72 7.19
CA GLY A 641 -19.41 23.19 8.07
C GLY A 641 -19.64 21.68 7.99
N HIS A 642 -19.07 21.00 7.00
CA HIS A 642 -19.10 19.54 6.87
C HIS A 642 -17.81 18.86 7.33
N SER A 643 -16.79 19.59 7.78
CA SER A 643 -15.51 19.01 8.17
C SER A 643 -15.52 18.49 9.60
N LEU A 644 -14.65 17.49 9.86
CA LEU A 644 -14.33 17.01 11.21
C LEU A 644 -12.93 17.51 11.60
N VAL A 645 -12.82 18.19 12.74
CA VAL A 645 -11.56 18.74 13.26
C VAL A 645 -11.26 18.13 14.61
N LEU A 646 -10.10 17.49 14.73
CA LEU A 646 -9.65 16.82 15.95
C LEU A 646 -8.37 17.50 16.47
N ILE A 647 -8.45 18.13 17.65
CA ILE A 647 -7.35 18.89 18.21
C ILE A 647 -6.98 18.32 19.58
N ASP A 648 -5.75 17.87 19.74
CA ASP A 648 -5.24 17.32 20.98
C ASP A 648 -4.17 18.23 21.58
N GLU A 649 -4.45 18.84 22.73
CA GLU A 649 -3.52 19.59 23.56
C GLU A 649 -2.71 20.70 22.84
N PHE A 650 -3.35 21.48 21.97
CA PHE A 650 -2.71 22.59 21.24
C PHE A 650 -2.12 23.64 22.16
N GLY A 651 -0.96 24.20 21.79
CA GLY A 651 -0.29 25.31 22.49
C GLY A 651 0.68 24.89 23.59
N LYS A 652 0.97 23.57 23.77
CA LYS A 652 1.97 23.11 24.75
C LYS A 652 3.42 23.44 24.38
N GLY A 653 3.72 23.68 23.11
CA GLY A 653 5.08 23.97 22.60
C GLY A 653 5.59 25.38 22.86
N THR A 654 4.85 26.25 23.59
CA THR A 654 5.21 27.63 23.92
C THR A 654 4.87 27.98 25.37
N ASN A 655 5.06 29.26 25.73
CA ASN A 655 4.64 29.74 27.05
C ASN A 655 3.14 29.47 27.28
N THR A 656 2.79 29.08 28.52
CA THR A 656 1.41 28.69 28.89
C THR A 656 0.39 29.80 28.59
N VAL A 657 0.74 31.06 28.81
CA VAL A 657 -0.15 32.21 28.53
C VAL A 657 -0.37 32.39 27.04
N ASP A 658 0.69 32.28 26.23
CA ASP A 658 0.64 32.46 24.78
C ASP A 658 -0.13 31.28 24.13
N GLY A 659 0.16 30.06 24.55
CA GLY A 659 -0.55 28.86 24.06
C GLY A 659 -2.05 28.89 24.39
N LEU A 660 -2.41 29.29 25.61
CA LEU A 660 -3.79 29.48 26.04
C LEU A 660 -4.50 30.54 25.19
N SER A 661 -3.83 31.68 24.97
CA SER A 661 -4.39 32.82 24.24
C SER A 661 -4.64 32.44 22.75
N LEU A 662 -3.71 31.75 22.13
CA LEU A 662 -3.85 31.24 20.75
C LEU A 662 -4.98 30.21 20.64
N LEU A 663 -5.10 29.31 21.60
CA LEU A 663 -6.19 28.33 21.66
C LEU A 663 -7.54 29.03 21.78
N ALA A 664 -7.67 29.97 22.73
CA ALA A 664 -8.91 30.71 22.95
C ALA A 664 -9.30 31.53 21.71
N ALA A 665 -8.35 32.18 21.07
CA ALA A 665 -8.57 32.92 19.82
C ALA A 665 -9.04 32.01 18.67
N SER A 666 -8.44 30.84 18.52
CA SER A 666 -8.80 29.85 17.48
C SER A 666 -10.23 29.34 17.67
N ILE A 667 -10.60 28.95 18.89
CA ILE A 667 -11.97 28.50 19.20
C ILE A 667 -12.96 29.66 18.97
N SER A 668 -12.62 30.86 19.42
CA SER A 668 -13.46 32.04 19.23
C SER A 668 -13.67 32.38 17.75
N ASN A 669 -12.66 32.16 16.91
CA ASN A 669 -12.78 32.32 15.46
C ASN A 669 -13.83 31.37 14.86
N TRP A 670 -13.81 30.10 15.21
CA TRP A 670 -14.85 29.16 14.75
C TRP A 670 -16.24 29.47 15.29
N LEU A 671 -16.36 29.83 16.58
CA LEU A 671 -17.64 30.15 17.18
C LEU A 671 -18.26 31.47 16.65
N LYS A 672 -17.47 32.34 16.06
CA LYS A 672 -17.95 33.57 15.40
C LYS A 672 -18.46 33.35 13.98
N ARG A 673 -18.16 32.20 13.34
CA ARG A 673 -18.68 31.85 12.03
C ARG A 673 -20.20 31.66 12.09
N VAL A 674 -20.83 31.73 10.92
CA VAL A 674 -22.23 31.35 10.80
C VAL A 674 -22.38 29.90 11.28
N PRO A 675 -23.39 29.52 12.06
CA PRO A 675 -23.55 28.15 12.56
C PRO A 675 -23.48 27.05 11.50
N ALA A 676 -23.86 27.38 10.26
CA ALA A 676 -23.78 26.48 9.14
C ALA A 676 -22.33 26.21 8.66
N GLU A 677 -21.38 27.08 8.96
CA GLU A 677 -19.97 27.00 8.55
C GLU A 677 -19.05 26.48 9.65
N VAL A 678 -19.58 26.27 10.86
CA VAL A 678 -18.79 25.73 11.95
C VAL A 678 -18.61 24.22 11.79
N PRO A 679 -17.37 23.71 11.70
CA PRO A 679 -17.10 22.27 11.59
C PRO A 679 -17.49 21.50 12.86
N HIS A 680 -17.47 20.19 12.79
CA HIS A 680 -17.49 19.33 13.96
C HIS A 680 -16.10 19.38 14.62
N ILE A 681 -15.98 19.98 15.80
CA ILE A 681 -14.72 20.15 16.50
C ILE A 681 -14.71 19.35 17.77
N LEU A 682 -13.71 18.46 17.89
CA LEU A 682 -13.36 17.81 19.15
C LEU A 682 -11.98 18.32 19.58
N LEU A 683 -11.93 18.91 20.75
CA LEU A 683 -10.72 19.50 21.27
C LEU A 683 -10.45 19.01 22.69
N THR A 684 -9.23 18.55 22.94
CA THR A 684 -8.76 18.26 24.29
C THR A 684 -7.80 19.33 24.77
N THR A 685 -7.86 19.65 26.06
CA THR A 685 -6.93 20.61 26.65
C THR A 685 -6.69 20.32 28.13
N ASN A 686 -5.47 20.62 28.58
CA ASN A 686 -5.09 20.66 29.98
C ASN A 686 -5.06 22.11 30.51
N PHE A 687 -5.38 23.10 29.68
CA PHE A 687 -5.49 24.50 30.11
C PHE A 687 -6.83 24.73 30.82
N HIS A 688 -6.95 24.32 32.09
CA HIS A 688 -8.16 24.54 32.89
C HIS A 688 -8.53 26.01 33.04
N SER A 689 -7.55 26.91 32.98
CA SER A 689 -7.74 28.37 33.01
C SER A 689 -8.53 28.89 31.79
N LEU A 690 -8.57 28.19 30.65
CA LEU A 690 -9.39 28.54 29.48
C LEU A 690 -10.88 28.70 29.88
N LEU A 691 -11.36 27.81 30.72
CA LEU A 691 -12.74 27.78 31.17
C LEU A 691 -12.96 28.58 32.46
N GLN A 692 -11.96 28.62 33.34
CA GLN A 692 -12.03 29.37 34.61
C GLN A 692 -12.04 30.88 34.40
N LEU A 693 -11.29 31.39 33.42
CA LEU A 693 -11.20 32.81 33.13
C LEU A 693 -12.33 33.33 32.22
N GLY A 694 -13.23 32.45 31.74
CA GLY A 694 -14.35 32.84 30.89
C GLY A 694 -13.91 33.40 29.54
N LEU A 695 -12.79 32.92 28.98
CA LEU A 695 -12.20 33.45 27.74
C LEU A 695 -13.03 33.13 26.48
N LEU A 696 -13.96 32.18 26.58
CA LEU A 696 -14.77 31.74 25.43
C LEU A 696 -16.15 32.41 25.43
N PRO A 697 -16.68 32.76 24.25
CA PRO A 697 -18.02 33.32 24.14
C PRO A 697 -19.07 32.26 24.52
N SER A 698 -20.14 32.68 25.20
CA SER A 698 -21.28 31.83 25.47
C SER A 698 -22.00 31.50 24.17
N SER A 699 -22.08 30.24 23.83
CA SER A 699 -22.69 29.76 22.54
C SER A 699 -23.34 28.41 22.77
N GLY A 700 -24.54 28.22 22.22
CA GLY A 700 -25.19 26.89 22.14
C GLY A 700 -24.49 25.86 21.30
N LEU A 701 -23.44 26.27 20.54
CA LEU A 701 -22.59 25.38 19.75
C LEU A 701 -21.49 24.74 20.60
N LEU A 702 -21.22 25.28 21.80
CA LEU A 702 -20.15 24.83 22.68
C LEU A 702 -20.68 23.83 23.73
N SER A 703 -20.01 22.69 23.85
CA SER A 703 -20.25 21.67 24.85
C SER A 703 -18.96 21.39 25.63
N LEU A 704 -19.04 21.31 26.95
CA LEU A 704 -17.93 21.04 27.85
C LEU A 704 -18.05 19.62 28.40
N LEU A 705 -17.04 18.80 28.16
CA LEU A 705 -17.02 17.39 28.51
C LEU A 705 -15.81 17.06 29.41
N THR A 706 -15.93 16.03 30.21
CA THR A 706 -14.84 15.50 31.02
C THR A 706 -14.87 13.99 31.05
N LEU A 707 -13.70 13.38 31.16
CA LEU A 707 -13.57 11.95 31.41
C LEU A 707 -13.60 11.68 32.94
N GLU A 708 -14.46 10.76 33.32
CA GLU A 708 -14.75 10.48 34.71
C GLU A 708 -13.58 9.79 35.40
N THR A 709 -13.30 10.26 36.61
CA THR A 709 -12.28 9.71 37.51
C THR A 709 -12.87 9.60 38.92
N ALA A 710 -12.52 8.55 39.60
CA ALA A 710 -12.83 8.36 41.02
C ALA A 710 -11.53 8.45 41.84
N VAL A 711 -11.62 8.99 43.03
CA VAL A 711 -10.52 8.99 44.01
C VAL A 711 -10.92 8.05 45.13
N ASP A 712 -10.16 6.97 45.30
CA ASP A 712 -10.35 6.01 46.38
C ASP A 712 -9.15 6.12 47.33
N GLY A 713 -9.34 6.84 48.45
CA GLY A 713 -8.24 7.26 49.32
C GLY A 713 -7.25 8.15 48.59
N ASP A 714 -5.99 7.70 48.46
CA ASP A 714 -4.91 8.39 47.74
C ASP A 714 -4.78 7.93 46.29
N GLU A 715 -5.52 6.90 45.87
CA GLU A 715 -5.43 6.33 44.52
C GLU A 715 -6.41 7.01 43.55
N LEU A 716 -5.93 7.36 42.38
CA LEU A 716 -6.74 7.87 41.28
C LEU A 716 -7.14 6.73 40.33
N VAL A 717 -8.43 6.46 40.23
CA VAL A 717 -9.00 5.45 39.39
C VAL A 717 -9.61 6.10 38.15
N PHE A 718 -9.17 5.72 36.94
CA PHE A 718 -9.73 6.19 35.68
C PHE A 718 -10.92 5.32 35.30
N LEU A 719 -12.10 5.92 35.15
CA LEU A 719 -13.31 5.21 34.71
C LEU A 719 -13.47 5.20 33.18
N TYR A 720 -12.70 6.03 32.48
CA TYR A 720 -12.71 6.18 31.00
C TYR A 720 -14.09 6.52 30.43
N GLN A 721 -15.04 6.96 31.25
CA GLN A 721 -16.40 7.31 30.81
C GLN A 721 -16.51 8.82 30.58
N LEU A 722 -17.06 9.21 29.43
CA LEU A 722 -17.28 10.61 29.08
C LEU A 722 -18.58 11.11 29.72
N LYS A 723 -18.55 12.29 30.35
CA LYS A 723 -19.74 12.98 30.89
C LYS A 723 -19.68 14.50 30.64
N GLU A 724 -20.81 15.16 30.75
CA GLU A 724 -20.85 16.62 30.74
C GLU A 724 -20.20 17.16 31.99
N GLY A 725 -19.43 18.23 31.84
CA GLY A 725 -18.76 18.90 32.95
C GLY A 725 -17.34 19.35 32.64
N ILE A 726 -16.66 19.83 33.67
CA ILE A 726 -15.31 20.38 33.59
C ILE A 726 -14.44 19.69 34.63
N CYS A 727 -13.29 19.21 34.25
CA CYS A 727 -12.26 18.77 35.18
C CYS A 727 -11.59 19.99 35.82
N ARG A 728 -11.61 20.06 37.16
CA ARG A 728 -11.04 21.20 37.92
C ARG A 728 -9.57 21.00 38.27
N SER A 729 -9.06 19.79 38.24
CA SER A 729 -7.69 19.44 38.59
C SER A 729 -7.06 18.57 37.50
N SER A 730 -5.78 18.76 37.30
CA SER A 730 -5.01 17.87 36.40
C SER A 730 -4.64 16.53 37.05
N TYR A 731 -4.81 16.42 38.39
CA TYR A 731 -4.37 15.26 39.18
C TYR A 731 -2.92 14.83 38.90
N ALA A 732 -2.08 15.82 38.55
CA ALA A 732 -0.70 15.54 38.12
C ALA A 732 0.11 14.85 39.24
N ALA A 733 -0.14 15.18 40.49
CA ALA A 733 0.50 14.55 41.63
C ALA A 733 0.13 13.07 41.78
N ASN A 734 -1.16 12.73 41.68
CA ASN A 734 -1.63 11.34 41.72
C ASN A 734 -1.06 10.53 40.59
N VAL A 735 -1.04 11.10 39.36
CA VAL A 735 -0.44 10.44 38.18
C VAL A 735 1.08 10.26 38.34
N ALA A 736 1.78 11.24 38.95
CA ALA A 736 3.21 11.13 39.25
C ALA A 736 3.50 10.02 40.29
N THR A 737 2.65 9.87 41.29
CA THR A 737 2.73 8.77 42.26
C THR A 737 2.51 7.43 41.58
N LEU A 738 1.49 7.31 40.72
CA LEU A 738 1.24 6.10 39.92
C LEU A 738 2.41 5.76 39.00
N ALA A 739 3.11 6.78 38.48
CA ALA A 739 4.31 6.59 37.66
C ALA A 739 5.57 6.23 38.47
N GLY A 740 5.48 6.15 39.80
CA GLY A 740 6.57 5.74 40.68
C GLY A 740 7.55 6.86 41.04
N LEU A 741 7.16 8.15 40.95
CA LEU A 741 8.00 9.24 41.48
C LEU A 741 8.07 9.18 43.00
N PRO A 742 9.23 9.52 43.61
CA PRO A 742 9.38 9.54 45.07
C PRO A 742 8.32 10.44 45.77
N PRO A 743 7.66 9.96 46.82
CA PRO A 743 6.57 10.70 47.48
C PRO A 743 6.97 12.10 47.96
N SER A 744 8.19 12.27 48.46
CA SER A 744 8.72 13.57 48.89
C SER A 744 8.80 14.60 47.79
N LEU A 745 9.16 14.14 46.54
CA LEU A 745 9.24 14.96 45.36
C LEU A 745 7.84 15.36 44.88
N VAL A 746 6.90 14.42 44.91
CA VAL A 746 5.49 14.68 44.57
C VAL A 746 4.87 15.68 45.54
N GLN A 747 5.05 15.50 46.84
CA GLN A 747 4.51 16.38 47.88
C GLN A 747 5.04 17.80 47.70
N ARG A 748 6.36 17.94 47.45
CA ARG A 748 6.95 19.25 47.19
C ARG A 748 6.40 19.88 45.90
N GLY A 749 6.20 19.10 44.85
CA GLY A 749 5.56 19.55 43.60
C GLY A 749 4.16 20.13 43.86
N VAL A 750 3.36 19.47 44.69
CA VAL A 750 2.03 19.95 45.11
C VAL A 750 2.12 21.28 45.86
N GLU A 751 3.01 21.38 46.85
CA GLU A 751 3.20 22.64 47.64
C GLU A 751 3.60 23.79 46.70
N VAL A 752 4.59 23.59 45.85
CA VAL A 752 5.05 24.63 44.92
C VAL A 752 3.94 25.04 43.93
N SER A 753 3.19 24.08 43.40
CA SER A 753 2.04 24.35 42.53
C SER A 753 0.97 25.20 43.23
N GLU A 754 0.72 24.93 44.51
CA GLU A 754 -0.26 25.66 45.29
C GLU A 754 0.21 27.08 45.66
N LEU A 755 1.48 27.25 46.00
CA LEU A 755 2.11 28.53 46.20
C LEU A 755 2.08 29.40 44.96
N TYR A 756 2.42 28.80 43.80
CA TYR A 756 2.38 29.50 42.52
C TYR A 756 0.95 29.97 42.18
N ARG A 757 -0.04 29.10 42.35
CA ARG A 757 -1.45 29.40 42.07
C ARG A 757 -2.02 30.50 42.96
N THR A 758 -1.54 30.58 44.22
CA THR A 758 -1.96 31.58 45.18
C THR A 758 -1.12 32.86 45.13
N GLY A 759 -0.14 32.95 44.23
CA GLY A 759 0.76 34.11 44.12
C GLY A 759 1.72 34.31 45.30
N LYS A 760 1.92 33.25 46.09
CA LYS A 760 2.83 33.29 47.25
C LYS A 760 4.27 32.98 46.80
N THR A 761 5.24 33.57 47.56
CA THR A 761 6.66 33.36 47.29
C THR A 761 7.08 31.93 47.57
N ILE A 762 7.79 31.32 46.59
CA ILE A 762 8.32 29.97 46.68
C ILE A 762 9.66 30.02 47.42
N LYS A 763 9.73 29.38 48.60
CA LYS A 763 10.97 29.25 49.37
C LYS A 763 11.75 27.99 48.88
N ARG A 764 13.07 28.12 48.74
CA ARG A 764 13.96 26.97 48.48
C ARG A 764 14.11 26.18 49.78
N ILE A 765 13.97 24.86 49.75
CA ILE A 765 14.05 24.00 50.94
C ILE A 765 15.51 23.67 51.30
N ASP A 766 16.42 23.58 50.35
CA ASP A 766 17.72 22.97 50.50
C ASP A 766 18.89 23.94 50.67
N ARG A 767 18.61 25.20 51.06
CA ARG A 767 19.62 26.11 51.56
C ARG A 767 19.20 26.55 52.95
N PRO A 768 19.92 26.16 54.04
CA PRO A 768 19.86 26.84 55.32
C PRO A 768 20.00 28.34 54.98
N SER A 769 19.25 29.17 55.67
CA SER A 769 19.24 30.63 55.44
C SER A 769 20.71 31.06 55.49
N THR A 770 21.12 31.98 54.57
CA THR A 770 22.51 32.49 54.54
C THR A 770 22.93 32.97 55.94
N GLU A 771 21.98 33.39 56.74
CA GLU A 771 22.15 33.73 58.18
C GLU A 771 22.47 32.51 59.05
N GLU A 772 21.81 31.36 58.89
CA GLU A 772 22.07 30.14 59.66
C GLU A 772 23.42 29.51 59.27
N GLN A 773 23.80 29.56 57.98
CA GLN A 773 25.13 29.14 57.52
C GLN A 773 26.21 30.08 58.00
N ALA A 774 25.95 31.40 57.97
CA ALA A 774 26.89 32.40 58.51
C ALA A 774 27.02 32.24 60.04
N ASN A 775 25.95 32.01 60.79
CA ASN A 775 25.99 31.79 62.22
C ASN A 775 26.72 30.49 62.60
N LYS A 776 26.53 29.38 61.80
CA LYS A 776 27.29 28.15 61.99
C LYS A 776 28.78 28.37 61.67
N CYS A 777 29.14 29.10 60.63
CA CYS A 777 30.50 29.46 60.29
C CYS A 777 31.16 30.31 61.40
N VAL A 778 30.44 31.32 61.93
CA VAL A 778 30.87 32.19 63.06
C VAL A 778 31.16 31.30 64.29
N CYS A 779 30.24 30.41 64.64
CA CYS A 779 30.42 29.53 65.82
C CYS A 779 31.66 28.59 65.65
N VAL A 780 31.92 28.06 64.47
CA VAL A 780 33.13 27.25 64.23
C VAL A 780 34.38 28.08 64.31
N VAL A 781 34.37 29.31 63.80
CA VAL A 781 35.49 30.26 63.90
C VAL A 781 35.73 30.68 65.37
N GLU A 782 34.70 30.98 66.07
CA GLU A 782 34.79 31.31 67.50
C GLU A 782 35.37 30.19 68.37
N LYS A 783 34.91 28.96 68.14
CA LYS A 783 35.47 27.76 68.77
C LYS A 783 36.99 27.58 68.41
N PHE A 784 37.39 27.84 67.17
CA PHE A 784 38.78 27.76 66.77
C PHE A 784 39.63 28.86 67.46
N LEU A 785 39.14 30.05 67.53
CA LEU A 785 39.81 31.18 68.15
C LEU A 785 39.94 31.04 69.69
N CYS A 786 39.10 30.24 70.34
CA CYS A 786 39.19 29.95 71.76
C CYS A 786 40.23 28.89 72.09
N VAL A 787 40.84 28.25 71.09
CA VAL A 787 41.95 27.30 71.35
C VAL A 787 43.23 27.99 71.70
N ASN A 788 43.78 27.67 72.85
CA ASN A 788 45.09 28.16 73.25
C ASN A 788 46.16 27.34 72.44
N LEU A 789 46.71 27.89 71.38
CA LEU A 789 47.68 27.25 70.52
C LEU A 789 49.09 27.13 71.17
N GLU A 790 49.33 27.77 72.28
CA GLU A 790 50.56 27.69 73.08
C GLU A 790 50.57 26.56 74.09
N ASP A 791 49.44 25.92 74.40
CA ASP A 791 49.28 24.80 75.31
C ASP A 791 49.66 23.47 74.57
N GLN A 792 50.87 22.98 74.90
CA GLN A 792 51.42 21.74 74.37
C GLN A 792 50.59 20.46 74.71
N SER A 793 49.63 20.53 75.53
CA SER A 793 48.72 19.45 75.89
C SER A 793 47.55 19.29 74.95
N VAL A 794 47.29 20.24 74.03
CA VAL A 794 46.19 20.23 73.08
C VAL A 794 46.59 19.54 71.79
N ASP A 795 46.07 18.33 71.55
CA ASP A 795 46.16 17.70 70.27
C ASP A 795 45.21 18.37 69.24
N LEU A 796 45.80 19.23 68.43
CA LEU A 796 45.05 20.08 67.50
C LEU A 796 44.38 19.23 66.45
N GLN A 797 44.97 18.11 66.03
CA GLN A 797 44.35 17.20 65.07
C GLN A 797 43.09 16.49 65.62
N ARG A 798 43.16 16.12 66.89
CA ARG A 798 42.04 15.51 67.55
C ARG A 798 40.94 16.52 67.86
N TYR A 799 41.27 17.68 68.27
CA TYR A 799 40.33 18.78 68.46
C TYR A 799 39.62 19.21 67.20
N MET A 800 40.33 19.30 66.08
CA MET A 800 39.74 19.58 64.77
C MET A 800 38.77 18.49 64.34
N LYS A 801 39.08 17.21 64.58
CA LYS A 801 38.23 16.09 64.17
C LYS A 801 36.99 15.90 65.07
N GLU A 802 37.14 16.08 66.37
CA GLU A 802 36.12 15.74 67.33
C GLU A 802 35.22 16.92 67.73
N GLU A 803 35.73 18.16 67.68
CA GLU A 803 35.01 19.36 68.17
C GLU A 803 34.66 20.36 67.05
N LEU A 804 35.53 20.53 66.07
CA LEU A 804 35.28 21.50 65.00
C LEU A 804 34.55 20.87 63.78
N LEU A 805 35.01 19.70 63.28
CA LEU A 805 34.42 19.05 62.15
C LEU A 805 32.98 18.51 62.40
N PRO A 806 32.65 17.97 63.59
CA PRO A 806 31.27 17.64 63.89
C PRO A 806 30.30 18.84 63.92
N SER A 807 30.84 20.00 64.27
CA SER A 807 30.06 21.27 64.30
C SER A 807 29.90 21.87 62.88
N GLY A 808 30.73 21.44 61.92
CA GLY A 808 30.73 21.90 60.53
C GLY A 808 30.29 20.85 59.50
N GLY A 809 29.89 19.63 59.92
CA GLY A 809 29.56 18.50 59.05
C GLY A 809 28.45 18.72 58.03
N ASP A 810 27.62 19.73 58.21
CA ASP A 810 26.54 20.13 57.27
C ASP A 810 27.00 21.31 56.31
N LEU A 811 28.27 21.70 56.34
CA LEU A 811 28.75 22.86 55.56
C LEU A 811 29.48 22.46 54.25
N LEU A 812 29.73 21.16 54.02
CA LEU A 812 30.18 20.57 52.79
C LEU A 812 29.05 19.86 52.11
#